data_6f412bac61a91bc159016a1f6e1fadcd
#
_entry.id   6f412bac61a91bc159016a1f6e1fadcd
#
_cell.length_a   1.000
_cell.length_b   1.000
_cell.length_c   1.000
_cell.angle_alpha   90.00
_cell.angle_beta   90.00
_cell.angle_gamma   90.00
#
_symmetry.space_group_name_H-M   'P 1'
#
loop_
_entity.id
_entity.type
_entity.pdbx_description
1 polymer ?
#
loop_
_entity_poly.entity_id
_entity_poly.type
_entity_poly.pdbx_seq_one_letter_code
_entity_poly.pdbx_strand_id
1 'polypeptide(L)'
;MLVARVALFSVLVGALAGPATATAATAVGPSMEARVLLEGHARIGSWLAIEVRLANEGVPVVGELRLQGGAQGGTRFSVPVDLPSPSDKTYLLHAQPPSFGQQLEVLLVAANDAVIVRQKVAFTVHDASQLTVGVVAAQAQGIVAGIQLPGGQNPNGGQNLAPVIIPLDPTDLPERIEAWSALDRLIWQDVDTNTLSARQIAALRGWLALGGRLVIVGGTAGPGVLSGFPDEILPYRPSTTIDVAPESLTSLLGQLPESATDVPALAGELTRGRSLASSGDRVVVAEAEYGSGSVTVLGIDPTVGWIAESRATVPLWRTLIPPRASAQIGMGDDSQIVGAVSELPALALPPTGGLLILLLGYIGLIGPVNYLILRRLDRREWAWLTMPALIAIFAVGAYGYGSALRGSDVIVNEVAIVRGAPGATEGSAQVYLGVFSPTRGTYQLSLPGGALLSAPIVGDFFAGQGALLDVVQGDTAQVRNLSVGFGSLRTVRAESPVEVPQIHAELRLVDGVITGKIRNDSTVVLESPAVVLGGNAVVLADIPPGAEAAVSLRLSAVQFGMALSDKLFPQTFAPDTVASNEKQRRDQIRSRILSQLTVDRLTGNLGALPSDGAVVLAWGRNSLLDIEVQGEEPARTANVLYFIPVPYTASGTIAFTPDLIRSTVLASDAAFFSKDPFNMSLGQGSVTIAYRPIPFKGSFEAKKVLLAMGFGGMVGPGGKPIAPVPDAEPVVPPEICAEPCPPDAPIPNNFDGLPEIEVLDLMTGTWMRLPHLSQGTTYELTDPASYVDGATGTIQIRFVNEHPDGVGMSFSVAIHGVIR
;
A
#
# COMPACT_ATOMS: atom_id res chain seq x y z
N MET A 1 43.65 -46.26 -54.64
CA MET A 1 45.06 -46.24 -55.12
C MET A 1 45.85 -45.59 -54.02
N LEU A 2 46.54 -46.35 -53.41
CA LEU A 2 47.97 -46.66 -53.18
C LEU A 2 48.53 -45.85 -52.00
N VAL A 3 48.74 -46.48 -50.81
CA VAL A 3 49.93 -47.20 -50.33
C VAL A 3 50.96 -46.24 -49.70
N ALA A 4 51.05 -46.15 -48.35
CA ALA A 4 51.88 -46.95 -47.42
C ALA A 4 53.37 -46.59 -47.44
N ARG A 5 53.94 -46.31 -46.30
CA ARG A 5 55.08 -46.93 -45.56
C ARG A 5 55.68 -45.90 -44.57
N VAL A 6 55.58 -46.13 -43.30
CA VAL A 6 56.47 -46.80 -42.36
C VAL A 6 57.95 -46.44 -42.49
N ALA A 7 58.53 -45.80 -41.49
CA ALA A 7 59.84 -46.04 -40.94
C ALA A 7 60.03 -45.51 -39.50
N LEU A 8 60.29 -46.39 -38.63
CA LEU A 8 60.80 -46.36 -37.26
C LEU A 8 62.24 -45.85 -37.26
N PHE A 9 62.60 -44.97 -36.35
CA PHE A 9 63.92 -44.90 -35.73
C PHE A 9 63.90 -44.39 -34.29
N SER A 10 64.55 -45.17 -33.46
CA SER A 10 64.65 -45.06 -32.03
C SER A 10 65.87 -44.20 -31.57
N VAL A 11 65.76 -43.70 -30.35
CA VAL A 11 66.83 -43.45 -29.37
C VAL A 11 67.59 -42.12 -29.51
N LEU A 12 67.42 -41.18 -28.55
CA LEU A 12 68.46 -40.86 -27.58
C LEU A 12 67.89 -40.08 -26.40
N VAL A 13 68.24 -40.55 -25.21
CA VAL A 13 67.99 -39.91 -23.91
C VAL A 13 68.88 -38.69 -23.79
N GLY A 14 68.24 -37.53 -23.38
CA GLY A 14 68.93 -36.31 -22.99
C GLY A 14 68.13 -35.61 -21.90
N ALA A 15 68.47 -35.87 -20.69
CA ALA A 15 67.93 -35.13 -19.55
C ALA A 15 68.34 -33.64 -19.60
N LEU A 16 67.46 -32.76 -19.89
CA LEU A 16 67.57 -31.31 -19.61
C LEU A 16 66.47 -30.93 -18.64
N ALA A 17 66.86 -30.69 -17.37
CA ALA A 17 66.05 -30.11 -16.37
C ALA A 17 65.69 -28.68 -16.87
N GLY A 18 64.44 -28.56 -17.45
CA GLY A 18 63.82 -27.26 -17.67
C GLY A 18 63.37 -26.67 -16.35
N PRO A 19 63.41 -25.32 -16.19
CA PRO A 19 62.88 -24.69 -14.98
C PRO A 19 61.38 -25.05 -14.83
N ALA A 20 61.01 -25.54 -13.63
CA ALA A 20 59.64 -25.73 -13.25
C ALA A 20 58.91 -24.36 -13.41
N THR A 21 58.15 -24.24 -14.48
CA THR A 21 57.16 -23.17 -14.55
C THR A 21 56.20 -23.40 -13.39
N ALA A 22 56.38 -22.60 -12.30
CA ALA A 22 55.35 -22.49 -11.29
C ALA A 22 54.08 -22.09 -12.06
N THR A 23 53.13 -23.04 -12.21
CA THR A 23 51.74 -22.68 -12.54
C THR A 23 51.33 -21.70 -11.48
N ALA A 24 51.24 -20.42 -11.87
CA ALA A 24 50.58 -19.42 -11.05
C ALA A 24 49.20 -20.00 -10.75
N ALA A 25 48.96 -20.34 -9.49
CA ALA A 25 47.62 -20.64 -9.03
C ALA A 25 46.81 -19.44 -9.49
N THR A 26 45.87 -19.67 -10.38
CA THR A 26 44.86 -18.63 -10.73
C THR A 26 44.28 -18.20 -9.38
N ALA A 27 44.57 -16.98 -9.00
CA ALA A 27 43.97 -16.41 -7.79
C ALA A 27 42.48 -16.56 -7.94
N VAL A 28 41.89 -17.42 -7.11
CA VAL A 28 40.45 -17.60 -7.10
C VAL A 28 39.91 -16.27 -6.60
N GLY A 29 39.31 -15.49 -7.52
CA GLY A 29 38.68 -14.22 -7.17
C GLY A 29 37.48 -14.44 -6.27
N PRO A 30 36.88 -13.40 -5.72
CA PRO A 30 35.69 -13.52 -4.88
C PRO A 30 34.56 -14.13 -5.68
N SER A 31 33.84 -15.09 -5.05
CA SER A 31 32.59 -15.65 -5.58
C SER A 31 31.39 -14.91 -4.98
N MET A 32 30.31 -14.81 -5.75
CA MET A 32 29.06 -14.18 -5.35
C MET A 32 27.90 -15.12 -5.64
N GLU A 33 27.03 -15.27 -4.64
CA GLU A 33 25.73 -15.92 -4.74
C GLU A 33 24.67 -14.95 -4.25
N ALA A 34 23.73 -14.59 -5.14
CA ALA A 34 22.68 -13.63 -4.84
C ALA A 34 21.31 -14.24 -5.11
N ARG A 35 20.36 -14.02 -4.20
CA ARG A 35 18.96 -14.43 -4.32
C ARG A 35 18.03 -13.34 -3.79
N VAL A 36 16.84 -13.25 -4.36
CA VAL A 36 15.78 -12.37 -3.85
C VAL A 36 15.00 -13.17 -2.80
N LEU A 37 14.82 -12.58 -1.61
CA LEU A 37 14.01 -13.20 -0.55
C LEU A 37 12.54 -13.30 -0.97
N LEU A 38 11.71 -14.00 -0.20
CA LEU A 38 10.34 -14.37 -0.54
C LEU A 38 10.27 -15.12 -1.89
N GLU A 39 11.24 -16.00 -2.16
CA GLU A 39 11.35 -16.77 -3.41
C GLU A 39 11.27 -15.90 -4.68
N GLY A 40 11.78 -14.68 -4.59
CA GLY A 40 11.76 -13.73 -5.70
C GLY A 40 10.42 -13.04 -5.95
N HIS A 41 9.45 -13.19 -5.08
CA HIS A 41 8.16 -12.54 -5.24
C HIS A 41 8.15 -11.12 -4.67
N ALA A 42 7.66 -10.17 -5.45
CA ALA A 42 7.56 -8.76 -5.09
C ALA A 42 6.20 -8.17 -5.49
N ARG A 43 5.88 -7.01 -4.97
CA ARG A 43 4.69 -6.25 -5.33
C ARG A 43 5.09 -4.85 -5.77
N ILE A 44 4.34 -4.26 -6.71
CA ILE A 44 4.57 -2.88 -7.15
C ILE A 44 4.50 -1.95 -5.93
N GLY A 45 5.52 -1.09 -5.77
CA GLY A 45 5.61 -0.14 -4.66
C GLY A 45 6.10 -0.72 -3.33
N SER A 46 6.33 -2.03 -3.24
CA SER A 46 6.98 -2.67 -2.08
C SER A 46 8.50 -2.66 -2.19
N TRP A 47 9.19 -2.95 -1.09
CA TRP A 47 10.62 -3.22 -1.11
C TRP A 47 10.87 -4.71 -1.30
N LEU A 48 11.82 -5.05 -2.13
CA LEU A 48 12.39 -6.40 -2.19
C LEU A 48 13.75 -6.42 -1.46
N ALA A 49 14.03 -7.53 -0.81
CA ALA A 49 15.32 -7.78 -0.16
C ALA A 49 16.12 -8.80 -0.98
N ILE A 50 17.36 -8.49 -1.27
CA ILE A 50 18.30 -9.34 -1.99
C ILE A 50 19.38 -9.76 -1.02
N GLU A 51 19.49 -11.05 -0.76
CA GLU A 51 20.57 -11.64 0.02
C GLU A 51 21.73 -11.95 -0.92
N VAL A 52 22.93 -11.47 -0.55
CA VAL A 52 24.16 -11.65 -1.33
C VAL A 52 25.22 -12.24 -0.44
N ARG A 53 25.60 -13.49 -0.70
CA ARG A 53 26.72 -14.17 -0.06
C ARG A 53 27.98 -13.97 -0.89
N LEU A 54 29.02 -13.47 -0.24
CA LEU A 54 30.32 -13.23 -0.86
C LEU A 54 31.38 -14.04 -0.14
N ALA A 55 32.06 -14.93 -0.86
CA ALA A 55 33.20 -15.66 -0.34
C ALA A 55 34.47 -15.21 -1.07
N ASN A 56 35.56 -14.96 -0.32
CA ASN A 56 36.83 -14.52 -0.87
C ASN A 56 37.98 -15.32 -0.27
N GLU A 57 38.68 -16.05 -1.11
CA GLU A 57 39.90 -16.79 -0.80
C GLU A 57 41.14 -16.15 -1.46
N GLY A 58 40.91 -15.05 -2.18
CA GLY A 58 41.97 -14.36 -2.95
C GLY A 58 42.51 -13.12 -2.25
N VAL A 59 42.76 -12.06 -3.03
CA VAL A 59 43.23 -10.77 -2.49
C VAL A 59 42.07 -10.07 -1.75
N PRO A 60 42.32 -9.39 -0.62
CA PRO A 60 41.28 -8.60 0.06
C PRO A 60 40.60 -7.61 -0.89
N VAL A 61 39.28 -7.52 -0.80
CA VAL A 61 38.46 -6.61 -1.65
C VAL A 61 37.72 -5.64 -0.76
N VAL A 62 37.93 -4.33 -1.00
CA VAL A 62 37.12 -3.25 -0.45
C VAL A 62 36.38 -2.58 -1.62
N GLY A 63 35.06 -2.45 -1.48
CA GLY A 63 34.22 -1.95 -2.57
C GLY A 63 32.76 -1.82 -2.17
N GLU A 64 31.89 -2.03 -3.12
CA GLU A 64 30.44 -1.91 -2.95
C GLU A 64 29.71 -3.00 -3.74
N LEU A 65 28.64 -3.55 -3.14
CA LEU A 65 27.60 -4.19 -3.91
C LEU A 65 26.72 -3.09 -4.50
N ARG A 66 26.48 -3.15 -5.79
CA ARG A 66 25.59 -2.21 -6.52
C ARG A 66 24.53 -2.95 -7.30
N LEU A 67 23.33 -2.39 -7.30
CA LEU A 67 22.25 -2.87 -8.14
C LEU A 67 22.22 -2.10 -9.45
N GLN A 68 22.24 -2.83 -10.55
CA GLN A 68 22.12 -2.27 -11.90
C GLN A 68 20.85 -2.76 -12.57
N GLY A 69 20.20 -1.83 -13.27
CA GLY A 69 19.00 -2.10 -14.05
C GLY A 69 17.70 -1.91 -13.26
N GLY A 70 16.75 -1.25 -13.89
CA GLY A 70 15.33 -1.33 -13.60
C GLY A 70 14.80 -0.84 -12.25
N ALA A 71 15.59 -0.19 -11.42
CA ALA A 71 15.01 0.43 -10.23
C ALA A 71 14.05 1.55 -10.62
N GLN A 72 12.84 1.54 -10.08
CA GLN A 72 11.86 2.59 -10.31
C GLN A 72 12.43 3.95 -9.83
N GLY A 73 12.18 5.02 -10.57
CA GLY A 73 12.52 6.37 -10.15
C GLY A 73 13.99 6.79 -10.33
N GLY A 74 14.85 6.01 -11.03
CA GLY A 74 16.23 6.39 -11.27
C GLY A 74 17.11 6.37 -10.03
N THR A 75 16.90 5.43 -9.11
CA THR A 75 17.73 5.23 -7.91
C THR A 75 18.77 4.14 -8.16
N ARG A 76 20.02 4.41 -7.78
CA ARG A 76 21.09 3.43 -7.68
C ARG A 76 21.27 3.04 -6.21
N PHE A 77 21.08 1.77 -5.91
CA PHE A 77 21.26 1.22 -4.57
C PHE A 77 22.62 0.58 -4.44
N SER A 78 23.28 0.83 -3.31
CA SER A 78 24.56 0.22 -2.98
C SER A 78 24.70 -0.11 -1.49
N VAL A 79 25.56 -1.10 -1.19
CA VAL A 79 25.97 -1.48 0.17
C VAL A 79 27.49 -1.57 0.21
N PRO A 80 28.18 -0.93 1.18
CA PRO A 80 29.63 -1.06 1.31
C PRO A 80 30.04 -2.50 1.65
N VAL A 81 31.11 -2.96 1.04
CA VAL A 81 31.63 -4.30 1.20
C VAL A 81 33.11 -4.26 1.60
N ASP A 82 33.45 -5.01 2.63
CA ASP A 82 34.82 -5.30 3.05
C ASP A 82 35.01 -6.82 3.16
N LEU A 83 35.82 -7.40 2.26
CA LEU A 83 36.08 -8.83 2.15
C LEU A 83 37.60 -9.10 2.39
N PRO A 84 38.04 -9.25 3.66
CA PRO A 84 39.37 -9.78 3.92
C PRO A 84 39.50 -11.22 3.36
N SER A 85 40.72 -11.72 3.32
CA SER A 85 40.95 -13.10 2.89
C SER A 85 41.51 -13.93 4.06
N PRO A 86 40.96 -15.11 4.36
CA PRO A 86 39.72 -15.66 3.82
C PRO A 86 38.46 -15.04 4.45
N SER A 87 37.38 -14.94 3.72
CA SER A 87 36.10 -14.49 4.28
C SER A 87 34.88 -15.10 3.55
N ASP A 88 33.80 -15.27 4.29
CA ASP A 88 32.47 -15.64 3.82
C ASP A 88 31.46 -14.76 4.58
N LYS A 89 30.84 -13.83 3.86
CA LYS A 89 29.97 -12.82 4.45
C LYS A 89 28.68 -12.68 3.65
N THR A 90 27.58 -12.51 4.36
CA THR A 90 26.26 -12.24 3.78
C THR A 90 25.89 -10.78 3.93
N TYR A 91 25.43 -10.16 2.86
CA TYR A 91 24.96 -8.78 2.80
C TYR A 91 23.51 -8.76 2.36
N LEU A 92 22.75 -7.79 2.88
CA LEU A 92 21.37 -7.53 2.45
C LEU A 92 21.33 -6.22 1.68
N LEU A 93 20.81 -6.29 0.46
CA LEU A 93 20.57 -5.15 -0.40
C LEU A 93 19.05 -4.99 -0.62
N HIS A 94 18.51 -3.80 -0.41
CA HIS A 94 17.10 -3.53 -0.59
C HIS A 94 16.88 -2.66 -1.83
N ALA A 95 15.82 -2.95 -2.58
CA ALA A 95 15.46 -2.17 -3.77
C ALA A 95 13.95 -2.14 -3.99
N GLN A 96 13.48 -1.15 -4.72
CA GLN A 96 12.12 -1.16 -5.24
C GLN A 96 12.10 -1.84 -6.61
N PRO A 97 11.24 -2.84 -6.83
CA PRO A 97 11.18 -3.52 -8.11
C PRO A 97 10.73 -2.53 -9.21
N PRO A 98 11.28 -2.62 -10.42
CA PRO A 98 10.77 -1.87 -11.54
C PRO A 98 9.35 -2.33 -11.88
N SER A 99 8.52 -1.44 -12.40
CA SER A 99 7.16 -1.78 -12.85
C SER A 99 7.16 -2.79 -13.99
N PHE A 100 8.24 -2.85 -14.76
CA PHE A 100 8.45 -3.76 -15.88
C PHE A 100 9.83 -4.38 -15.76
N GLY A 101 9.92 -5.69 -15.84
CA GLY A 101 11.16 -6.45 -15.78
C GLY A 101 11.05 -7.63 -14.82
N GLN A 102 11.89 -8.61 -15.04
CA GLN A 102 11.91 -9.86 -14.26
C GLN A 102 13.32 -10.19 -13.76
N GLN A 103 14.28 -9.31 -13.99
CA GLN A 103 15.67 -9.54 -13.59
C GLN A 103 16.33 -8.23 -13.16
N LEU A 104 17.13 -8.33 -12.10
CA LEU A 104 18.06 -7.31 -11.64
C LEU A 104 19.48 -7.86 -11.74
N GLU A 105 20.46 -6.99 -11.92
CA GLU A 105 21.88 -7.37 -11.91
C GLU A 105 22.57 -6.82 -10.68
N VAL A 106 23.15 -7.72 -9.88
CA VAL A 106 23.97 -7.38 -8.69
C VAL A 106 25.43 -7.37 -9.12
N LEU A 107 26.12 -6.29 -8.82
CA LEU A 107 27.52 -6.09 -9.15
C LEU A 107 28.33 -5.94 -7.88
N LEU A 108 29.45 -6.66 -7.78
CA LEU A 108 30.52 -6.33 -6.84
C LEU A 108 31.50 -5.40 -7.55
N VAL A 109 31.65 -4.20 -7.06
CA VAL A 109 32.45 -3.13 -7.67
C VAL A 109 33.56 -2.75 -6.71
N ALA A 110 34.80 -2.71 -7.18
CA ALA A 110 35.94 -2.23 -6.41
C ALA A 110 35.90 -0.71 -6.20
N ALA A 111 36.73 -0.21 -5.29
CA ALA A 111 36.83 1.22 -4.99
C ALA A 111 37.22 2.11 -6.21
N ASN A 112 37.78 1.52 -7.26
CA ASN A 112 38.12 2.18 -8.53
C ASN A 112 37.04 2.06 -9.61
N ASP A 113 35.79 1.70 -9.23
CA ASP A 113 34.64 1.43 -10.10
C ASP A 113 34.80 0.21 -11.07
N ALA A 114 35.84 -0.61 -10.89
CA ALA A 114 35.97 -1.83 -11.69
C ALA A 114 34.99 -2.90 -11.20
N VAL A 115 34.23 -3.48 -12.12
CA VAL A 115 33.34 -4.61 -11.82
C VAL A 115 34.19 -5.88 -11.64
N ILE A 116 34.11 -6.49 -10.44
CA ILE A 116 34.83 -7.71 -10.10
C ILE A 116 33.99 -8.94 -10.45
N VAL A 117 32.73 -8.98 -9.97
CA VAL A 117 31.78 -10.07 -10.21
C VAL A 117 30.40 -9.47 -10.49
N ARG A 118 29.61 -10.19 -11.30
CA ARG A 118 28.22 -9.82 -11.58
C ARG A 118 27.34 -11.06 -11.55
N GLN A 119 26.12 -10.90 -11.07
CA GLN A 119 25.11 -11.96 -11.08
C GLN A 119 23.73 -11.37 -11.34
N LYS A 120 22.95 -12.05 -12.19
CA LYS A 120 21.55 -11.71 -12.42
C LYS A 120 20.67 -12.47 -11.45
N VAL A 121 19.71 -11.78 -10.85
CA VAL A 121 18.70 -12.36 -9.98
C VAL A 121 17.32 -12.14 -10.61
N ALA A 122 16.53 -13.22 -10.65
CA ALA A 122 15.16 -13.18 -11.17
C ALA A 122 14.19 -12.80 -10.06
N PHE A 123 13.10 -12.13 -10.44
CA PHE A 123 11.99 -11.84 -9.54
C PHE A 123 10.68 -11.75 -10.34
N THR A 124 9.55 -11.88 -9.63
CA THR A 124 8.22 -11.76 -10.21
C THR A 124 7.45 -10.67 -9.48
N VAL A 125 6.92 -9.69 -10.22
CA VAL A 125 6.14 -8.59 -9.66
C VAL A 125 4.65 -8.91 -9.78
N HIS A 126 3.95 -8.82 -8.66
CA HIS A 126 2.51 -9.03 -8.57
C HIS A 126 1.76 -7.72 -8.53
N ASP A 127 0.54 -7.75 -9.07
CA ASP A 127 -0.38 -6.61 -8.97
C ASP A 127 -0.74 -6.32 -7.50
N ALA A 128 -0.94 -5.05 -7.18
CA ALA A 128 -1.31 -4.61 -5.84
C ALA A 128 -2.64 -5.19 -5.36
N SER A 129 -3.54 -5.56 -6.26
CA SER A 129 -4.85 -6.18 -5.96
C SER A 129 -4.77 -7.68 -5.68
N GLN A 130 -3.69 -8.33 -6.11
CA GLN A 130 -3.52 -9.77 -6.02
C GLN A 130 -3.21 -10.20 -4.58
N LEU A 131 -3.96 -11.19 -4.07
CA LEU A 131 -3.70 -11.78 -2.74
C LEU A 131 -2.43 -12.62 -2.79
N THR A 132 -1.47 -12.34 -1.90
CA THR A 132 -0.24 -13.11 -1.77
C THR A 132 -0.19 -13.84 -0.43
N VAL A 133 0.07 -15.14 -0.49
CA VAL A 133 0.08 -16.05 0.65
C VAL A 133 1.42 -16.78 0.72
N GLY A 134 2.21 -16.49 1.74
CA GLY A 134 3.41 -17.27 2.06
C GLY A 134 3.05 -18.54 2.81
N VAL A 135 3.70 -19.64 2.51
CA VAL A 135 3.52 -20.93 3.18
C VAL A 135 4.87 -21.46 3.65
N VAL A 136 5.11 -21.36 4.95
CA VAL A 136 6.27 -21.96 5.61
C VAL A 136 5.82 -23.29 6.21
N ALA A 137 6.18 -24.39 5.57
CA ALA A 137 5.78 -25.71 6.02
C ALA A 137 6.79 -26.78 5.59
N ALA A 138 6.96 -27.80 6.43
CA ALA A 138 7.82 -28.94 6.12
C ALA A 138 7.40 -29.66 4.82
N GLN A 139 6.10 -29.65 4.52
CA GLN A 139 5.52 -30.18 3.29
C GLN A 139 4.54 -29.17 2.68
N ALA A 140 5.05 -28.03 2.23
CA ALA A 140 4.25 -26.93 1.72
C ALA A 140 3.26 -27.34 0.61
N GLN A 141 3.62 -28.30 -0.25
CA GLN A 141 2.78 -28.75 -1.36
C GLN A 141 1.42 -29.30 -0.90
N GLY A 142 1.34 -29.97 0.26
CA GLY A 142 0.08 -30.44 0.81
C GLY A 142 -0.88 -29.30 1.13
N ILE A 143 -0.38 -28.26 1.79
CA ILE A 143 -1.17 -27.05 2.09
C ILE A 143 -1.53 -26.30 0.80
N VAL A 144 -0.58 -26.08 -0.09
CA VAL A 144 -0.81 -25.38 -1.37
C VAL A 144 -1.90 -26.06 -2.19
N ALA A 145 -1.89 -27.40 -2.26
CA ALA A 145 -2.92 -28.16 -2.97
C ALA A 145 -4.30 -28.06 -2.32
N GLY A 146 -4.35 -27.93 -0.98
CA GLY A 146 -5.60 -27.82 -0.20
C GLY A 146 -6.23 -26.43 -0.27
N ILE A 147 -5.44 -25.38 -0.52
CA ILE A 147 -5.94 -24.01 -0.59
C ILE A 147 -6.69 -23.79 -1.91
N GLN A 148 -8.01 -23.90 -1.84
CA GLN A 148 -8.90 -23.57 -2.95
C GLN A 148 -9.53 -22.20 -2.73
N LEU A 149 -8.77 -21.16 -2.97
CA LEU A 149 -9.29 -19.79 -2.91
C LEU A 149 -9.97 -19.44 -4.23
N PRO A 150 -11.11 -18.74 -4.19
CA PRO A 150 -11.74 -18.26 -5.40
C PRO A 150 -10.84 -17.22 -6.09
N GLY A 151 -10.63 -17.42 -7.37
CA GLY A 151 -9.84 -16.54 -8.19
C GLY A 151 -9.63 -17.22 -9.54
N GLY A 152 -10.39 -16.86 -10.55
CA GLY A 152 -10.21 -17.37 -11.89
C GLY A 152 -8.94 -16.84 -12.50
N GLN A 153 -8.17 -17.70 -13.19
CA GLN A 153 -7.29 -17.22 -14.25
C GLN A 153 -8.21 -16.60 -15.31
N ASN A 154 -7.97 -15.36 -15.64
CA ASN A 154 -8.76 -14.69 -16.66
C ASN A 154 -8.14 -14.92 -18.04
N PRO A 155 -8.63 -15.89 -18.82
CA PRO A 155 -8.06 -16.19 -20.13
C PRO A 155 -8.26 -15.07 -21.16
N ASN A 156 -9.16 -14.12 -20.88
CA ASN A 156 -9.55 -13.07 -21.81
C ASN A 156 -8.91 -11.70 -21.54
N GLY A 157 -7.95 -11.64 -20.61
CA GLY A 157 -7.35 -10.37 -20.15
C GLY A 157 -8.17 -9.71 -19.05
N GLY A 158 -7.54 -8.88 -18.24
CA GLY A 158 -8.14 -8.24 -17.06
C GLY A 158 -7.24 -8.42 -15.85
N GLN A 159 -7.74 -8.04 -14.67
CA GLN A 159 -6.99 -8.26 -13.42
C GLN A 159 -6.84 -9.76 -13.15
N ASN A 160 -5.61 -10.18 -12.85
CA ASN A 160 -5.39 -11.52 -12.35
C ASN A 160 -5.82 -11.58 -10.88
N LEU A 161 -6.95 -12.24 -10.63
CA LEU A 161 -7.54 -12.39 -9.29
C LEU A 161 -7.08 -13.66 -8.58
N ALA A 162 -6.37 -14.54 -9.28
CA ALA A 162 -5.85 -15.76 -8.67
C ALA A 162 -4.87 -15.42 -7.54
N PRO A 163 -5.03 -16.01 -6.35
CA PRO A 163 -4.07 -15.80 -5.27
C PRO A 163 -2.71 -16.38 -5.66
N VAL A 164 -1.65 -15.69 -5.25
CA VAL A 164 -0.28 -16.17 -5.38
C VAL A 164 0.09 -16.88 -4.10
N ILE A 165 0.37 -18.18 -4.20
CA ILE A 165 0.78 -19.00 -3.05
C ILE A 165 2.27 -19.27 -3.21
N ILE A 166 3.06 -18.88 -2.22
CA ILE A 166 4.52 -18.89 -2.25
C ILE A 166 5.01 -19.85 -1.15
N PRO A 167 5.52 -21.04 -1.52
CA PRO A 167 6.25 -21.88 -0.57
C PRO A 167 7.52 -21.15 -0.12
N LEU A 168 7.75 -21.06 1.18
CA LEU A 168 8.87 -20.33 1.77
C LEU A 168 9.61 -21.18 2.80
N ASP A 169 10.91 -21.00 2.86
CA ASP A 169 11.70 -21.41 4.01
C ASP A 169 11.80 -20.27 5.04
N PRO A 170 12.06 -20.53 6.34
CA PRO A 170 12.29 -19.47 7.34
C PRO A 170 13.38 -18.48 6.95
N THR A 171 14.39 -18.93 6.20
CA THR A 171 15.49 -18.10 5.69
C THR A 171 15.09 -17.16 4.58
N ASP A 172 13.91 -17.35 3.96
CA ASP A 172 13.38 -16.46 2.92
C ASP A 172 12.62 -15.27 3.49
N LEU A 173 12.34 -15.30 4.80
CA LEU A 173 11.61 -14.23 5.48
C LEU A 173 12.53 -13.02 5.72
N PRO A 174 12.12 -11.80 5.29
CA PRO A 174 12.93 -10.61 5.46
C PRO A 174 13.10 -10.20 6.94
N GLU A 175 14.23 -9.58 7.26
CA GLU A 175 14.51 -9.00 8.57
C GLU A 175 13.92 -7.59 8.77
N ARG A 176 13.36 -6.99 7.72
CA ARG A 176 12.80 -5.64 7.73
C ARG A 176 11.34 -5.64 7.33
N ILE A 177 10.54 -4.90 8.09
CA ILE A 177 9.09 -4.82 7.90
C ILE A 177 8.71 -4.30 6.49
N GLU A 178 9.51 -3.39 5.92
CA GLU A 178 9.23 -2.79 4.63
C GLU A 178 9.22 -3.83 3.49
N ALA A 179 10.04 -4.88 3.62
CA ALA A 179 10.09 -5.97 2.65
C ALA A 179 8.97 -7.02 2.83
N TRP A 180 8.23 -6.99 3.95
CA TRP A 180 7.06 -7.85 4.17
C TRP A 180 5.80 -7.38 3.45
N SER A 181 5.79 -6.17 2.93
CA SER A 181 4.63 -5.60 2.25
C SER A 181 4.21 -6.34 0.97
N ALA A 182 5.05 -7.23 0.47
CA ALA A 182 4.71 -8.16 -0.61
C ALA A 182 3.77 -9.29 -0.18
N LEU A 183 3.70 -9.62 1.13
CA LEU A 183 2.85 -10.68 1.68
C LEU A 183 1.59 -10.10 2.36
N ASP A 184 0.43 -10.71 2.11
CA ASP A 184 -0.81 -10.42 2.81
C ASP A 184 -1.08 -11.42 3.93
N ARG A 185 -0.71 -12.68 3.73
CA ARG A 185 -0.96 -13.81 4.62
C ARG A 185 0.28 -14.65 4.76
N LEU A 186 0.47 -15.24 5.92
CA LEU A 186 1.51 -16.24 6.18
C LEU A 186 0.87 -17.46 6.86
N ILE A 187 1.15 -18.63 6.32
CA ILE A 187 0.76 -19.90 6.90
C ILE A 187 2.01 -20.56 7.45
N TRP A 188 1.93 -21.11 8.66
CA TRP A 188 3.04 -21.78 9.32
C TRP A 188 2.64 -23.17 9.80
N GLN A 189 3.37 -24.22 9.39
CA GLN A 189 3.11 -25.60 9.80
C GLN A 189 4.41 -26.38 9.99
N ASP A 190 4.54 -27.06 11.12
CA ASP A 190 5.57 -28.07 11.41
C ASP A 190 7.03 -27.63 11.18
N VAL A 191 7.31 -26.36 11.22
CA VAL A 191 8.65 -25.78 11.11
C VAL A 191 9.04 -25.12 12.43
N ASP A 192 10.24 -25.40 12.91
CA ASP A 192 10.73 -24.87 14.20
C ASP A 192 10.91 -23.34 14.12
N THR A 193 10.13 -22.62 14.92
CA THR A 193 10.16 -21.16 15.00
C THR A 193 11.41 -20.61 15.69
N ASN A 194 12.19 -21.43 16.41
CA ASN A 194 13.48 -21.00 17.00
C ASN A 194 14.56 -20.76 15.94
N THR A 195 14.32 -21.14 14.67
CA THR A 195 15.20 -20.83 13.54
C THR A 195 15.12 -19.36 13.12
N LEU A 196 14.06 -18.65 13.52
CA LEU A 196 13.88 -17.24 13.19
C LEU A 196 14.82 -16.34 14.00
N SER A 197 15.45 -15.39 13.33
CA SER A 197 16.26 -14.36 14.00
C SER A 197 15.37 -13.39 14.80
N ALA A 198 15.96 -12.72 15.79
CA ALA A 198 15.25 -11.69 16.55
C ALA A 198 14.73 -10.56 15.65
N ARG A 199 15.43 -10.22 14.56
CA ARG A 199 15.02 -9.23 13.57
C ARG A 199 13.83 -9.72 12.74
N GLN A 200 13.82 -10.99 12.33
CA GLN A 200 12.68 -11.58 11.63
C GLN A 200 11.43 -11.60 12.52
N ILE A 201 11.56 -11.94 13.80
CA ILE A 201 10.44 -11.89 14.76
C ILE A 201 9.93 -10.46 14.93
N ALA A 202 10.81 -9.46 15.03
CA ALA A 202 10.41 -8.05 15.11
C ALA A 202 9.69 -7.60 13.84
N ALA A 203 10.19 -7.97 12.66
CA ALA A 203 9.57 -7.67 11.38
C ALA A 203 8.19 -8.35 11.24
N LEU A 204 8.06 -9.60 11.67
CA LEU A 204 6.77 -10.34 11.71
C LEU A 204 5.76 -9.63 12.60
N ARG A 205 6.16 -9.20 13.80
CA ARG A 205 5.28 -8.45 14.72
C ARG A 205 4.82 -7.14 14.12
N GLY A 206 5.72 -6.38 13.53
CA GLY A 206 5.40 -5.13 12.83
C GLY A 206 4.45 -5.35 11.65
N TRP A 207 4.69 -6.41 10.86
CA TRP A 207 3.82 -6.77 9.73
C TRP A 207 2.41 -7.17 10.22
N LEU A 208 2.32 -7.96 11.28
CA LEU A 208 1.04 -8.29 11.93
C LEU A 208 0.34 -7.02 12.42
N ALA A 209 1.06 -6.13 13.13
CA ALA A 209 0.48 -4.89 13.64
C ALA A 209 -0.11 -4.02 12.52
N LEU A 210 0.50 -4.00 11.34
CA LEU A 210 0.04 -3.22 10.19
C LEU A 210 -1.03 -3.92 9.32
N GLY A 211 -1.52 -5.11 9.71
CA GLY A 211 -2.64 -5.76 9.03
C GLY A 211 -2.32 -7.10 8.39
N GLY A 212 -1.10 -7.63 8.57
CA GLY A 212 -0.73 -8.98 8.17
C GLY A 212 -1.56 -10.03 8.92
N ARG A 213 -1.75 -11.20 8.33
CA ARG A 213 -2.46 -12.31 9.00
C ARG A 213 -1.60 -13.56 9.00
N LEU A 214 -1.39 -14.10 10.19
CA LEU A 214 -0.67 -15.36 10.44
C LEU A 214 -1.66 -16.47 10.74
N VAL A 215 -1.58 -17.58 10.01
CA VAL A 215 -2.33 -18.81 10.28
C VAL A 215 -1.32 -19.89 10.68
N ILE A 216 -1.37 -20.31 11.92
CA ILE A 216 -0.56 -21.40 12.45
C ILE A 216 -1.40 -22.67 12.38
N VAL A 217 -0.90 -23.67 11.68
CA VAL A 217 -1.61 -24.91 11.39
C VAL A 217 -1.00 -26.03 12.22
N GLY A 218 -1.86 -26.86 12.79
CA GLY A 218 -1.44 -28.08 13.48
C GLY A 218 -0.82 -29.08 12.49
N GLY A 219 -0.02 -29.97 13.01
CA GLY A 219 0.65 -31.00 12.25
C GLY A 219 1.26 -32.06 13.16
N THR A 220 2.22 -32.81 12.64
CA THR A 220 2.82 -33.97 13.31
C THR A 220 3.98 -33.62 14.25
N ALA A 221 4.59 -32.46 14.11
CA ALA A 221 5.76 -32.06 14.90
C ALA A 221 5.43 -31.66 16.36
N GLY A 222 4.15 -31.48 16.68
CA GLY A 222 3.68 -31.17 18.03
C GLY A 222 3.89 -29.70 18.45
N PRO A 223 3.55 -29.35 19.71
CA PRO A 223 3.53 -27.94 20.14
C PRO A 223 4.92 -27.30 20.28
N GLY A 224 5.99 -28.09 20.42
CA GLY A 224 7.35 -27.59 20.67
C GLY A 224 7.92 -26.71 19.57
N VAL A 225 7.52 -26.93 18.32
CA VAL A 225 7.99 -26.15 17.15
C VAL A 225 7.53 -24.70 17.16
N LEU A 226 6.54 -24.35 17.98
CA LEU A 226 5.99 -23.00 18.10
C LEU A 226 6.63 -22.19 19.24
N SER A 227 7.65 -22.74 19.91
CA SER A 227 8.26 -22.14 21.10
C SER A 227 8.93 -20.79 20.83
N GLY A 228 9.42 -20.54 19.62
CA GLY A 228 10.04 -19.27 19.19
C GLY A 228 9.05 -18.12 18.96
N PHE A 229 7.75 -18.40 18.79
CA PHE A 229 6.76 -17.34 18.68
C PHE A 229 6.48 -16.69 20.04
N PRO A 230 6.45 -15.34 20.12
CA PRO A 230 6.10 -14.63 21.35
C PRO A 230 4.65 -14.95 21.81
N ASP A 231 4.44 -15.09 23.12
CA ASP A 231 3.10 -15.35 23.70
C ASP A 231 2.10 -14.24 23.38
N GLU A 232 2.59 -13.01 23.25
CA GLU A 232 1.76 -11.83 23.00
C GLU A 232 1.07 -11.83 21.63
N ILE A 233 1.56 -12.61 20.65
CA ILE A 233 0.90 -12.70 19.34
C ILE A 233 -0.07 -13.88 19.28
N LEU A 234 0.08 -14.89 20.13
CA LEU A 234 -0.71 -16.12 20.07
C LEU A 234 -2.06 -15.98 20.78
N PRO A 235 -3.17 -16.48 20.22
CA PRO A 235 -4.47 -16.57 20.91
C PRO A 235 -4.42 -17.56 22.08
N TYR A 236 -3.69 -18.64 21.94
CA TYR A 236 -3.33 -19.59 22.98
C TYR A 236 -2.01 -20.27 22.62
N ARG A 237 -1.30 -20.75 23.62
CA ARG A 237 -0.11 -21.57 23.38
C ARG A 237 -0.53 -23.04 23.40
N PRO A 238 -0.34 -23.79 22.30
CA PRO A 238 -0.57 -25.21 22.30
C PRO A 238 0.32 -25.90 23.35
N SER A 239 -0.30 -26.71 24.21
CA SER A 239 0.40 -27.40 25.29
C SER A 239 0.25 -28.93 25.24
N THR A 240 -0.80 -29.42 24.57
CA THR A 240 -1.12 -30.84 24.44
C THR A 240 -1.66 -31.15 23.05
N THR A 241 -1.60 -32.42 22.68
CA THR A 241 -2.33 -32.95 21.53
C THR A 241 -3.49 -33.80 22.05
N ILE A 242 -4.70 -33.57 21.52
CA ILE A 242 -5.92 -34.28 21.87
C ILE A 242 -6.62 -34.76 20.60
N ASP A 243 -7.40 -35.81 20.69
CA ASP A 243 -8.30 -36.23 19.62
C ASP A 243 -9.60 -35.41 19.71
N VAL A 244 -10.02 -34.84 18.60
CA VAL A 244 -11.17 -33.93 18.52
C VAL A 244 -12.25 -34.55 17.64
N ALA A 245 -13.46 -34.67 18.20
CA ALA A 245 -14.60 -35.16 17.47
C ALA A 245 -15.01 -34.20 16.34
N PRO A 246 -15.38 -34.72 15.15
CA PRO A 246 -15.73 -33.90 13.98
C PRO A 246 -16.80 -32.85 14.26
N GLU A 247 -17.79 -33.16 15.12
CA GLU A 247 -18.88 -32.25 15.48
C GLU A 247 -18.40 -30.92 16.06
N SER A 248 -17.25 -30.91 16.76
CA SER A 248 -16.64 -29.73 17.35
C SER A 248 -16.08 -28.79 16.27
N LEU A 249 -15.88 -29.25 15.04
CA LEU A 249 -15.32 -28.52 13.91
C LEU A 249 -16.39 -28.08 12.91
N THR A 250 -17.67 -28.39 13.14
CA THR A 250 -18.78 -28.11 12.20
C THR A 250 -18.89 -26.60 11.88
N SER A 251 -18.63 -25.71 12.84
CA SER A 251 -18.66 -24.27 12.65
C SER A 251 -17.65 -23.77 11.63
N LEU A 252 -16.54 -24.50 11.46
CA LEU A 252 -15.45 -24.16 10.55
C LEU A 252 -15.53 -24.90 9.22
N LEU A 253 -15.90 -26.18 9.28
CA LEU A 253 -15.83 -27.08 8.12
C LEU A 253 -17.18 -27.19 7.39
N GLY A 254 -18.27 -26.71 7.99
CA GLY A 254 -19.62 -26.84 7.44
C GLY A 254 -20.13 -28.27 7.51
N GLN A 255 -20.70 -28.77 6.41
CA GLN A 255 -21.20 -30.13 6.34
C GLN A 255 -20.08 -31.15 6.39
N LEU A 256 -20.13 -32.04 7.37
CA LEU A 256 -19.14 -33.10 7.54
C LEU A 256 -19.50 -34.31 6.67
N PRO A 257 -18.52 -35.03 6.10
CA PRO A 257 -18.76 -36.30 5.41
C PRO A 257 -19.09 -37.42 6.40
N GLU A 258 -19.84 -38.44 5.96
CA GLU A 258 -20.15 -39.60 6.78
C GLU A 258 -18.91 -40.39 7.22
N SER A 259 -17.79 -40.23 6.52
CA SER A 259 -16.50 -40.84 6.84
C SER A 259 -15.68 -40.06 7.87
N ALA A 260 -16.21 -38.97 8.42
CA ALA A 260 -15.51 -38.13 9.40
C ALA A 260 -15.20 -38.95 10.67
N THR A 261 -13.97 -38.90 11.11
CA THR A 261 -13.46 -39.53 12.34
C THR A 261 -12.70 -38.50 13.17
N ASP A 262 -12.44 -38.84 14.44
CA ASP A 262 -11.64 -38.00 15.31
C ASP A 262 -10.31 -37.65 14.69
N VAL A 263 -9.88 -36.40 14.85
CA VAL A 263 -8.62 -35.88 14.34
C VAL A 263 -7.73 -35.40 15.47
N PRO A 264 -6.42 -35.70 15.42
CA PRO A 264 -5.50 -35.15 16.39
C PRO A 264 -5.36 -33.62 16.18
N ALA A 265 -5.38 -32.91 17.31
CA ALA A 265 -5.29 -31.45 17.28
C ALA A 265 -4.42 -30.92 18.40
N LEU A 266 -3.68 -29.85 18.11
CA LEU A 266 -2.98 -29.07 19.11
C LEU A 266 -4.00 -28.28 19.94
N ALA A 267 -3.97 -28.43 21.26
CA ALA A 267 -4.93 -27.82 22.18
C ALA A 267 -4.23 -27.01 23.28
N GLY A 268 -4.93 -26.02 23.80
CA GLY A 268 -4.45 -25.19 24.90
C GLY A 268 -5.57 -24.43 25.62
N GLU A 269 -5.18 -23.46 26.44
CA GLU A 269 -6.10 -22.56 27.13
C GLU A 269 -6.10 -21.20 26.45
N LEU A 270 -7.30 -20.67 26.18
CA LEU A 270 -7.44 -19.36 25.55
C LEU A 270 -6.84 -18.27 26.45
N THR A 271 -5.85 -17.55 25.96
CA THR A 271 -5.22 -16.44 26.67
C THR A 271 -5.75 -15.07 26.18
N ARG A 272 -6.13 -14.99 24.90
CA ARG A 272 -6.64 -13.77 24.27
C ARG A 272 -7.46 -14.11 23.02
N GLY A 273 -8.23 -13.14 22.56
CA GLY A 273 -9.05 -13.30 21.35
C GLY A 273 -10.31 -14.13 21.58
N ARG A 274 -10.73 -14.89 20.59
CA ARG A 274 -11.94 -15.71 20.60
C ARG A 274 -11.66 -17.15 20.19
N SER A 275 -12.34 -18.07 20.82
CA SER A 275 -12.38 -19.46 20.37
C SER A 275 -13.30 -19.60 19.16
N LEU A 276 -12.83 -20.32 18.13
CA LEU A 276 -13.59 -20.70 16.94
C LEU A 276 -14.04 -22.15 17.00
N ALA A 277 -13.26 -23.02 17.69
CA ALA A 277 -13.61 -24.38 17.98
C ALA A 277 -12.93 -24.84 19.27
N SER A 278 -13.64 -25.66 20.07
CA SER A 278 -13.16 -26.19 21.34
C SER A 278 -13.60 -27.64 21.50
N SER A 279 -12.81 -28.42 22.23
CA SER A 279 -13.16 -29.78 22.67
C SER A 279 -13.15 -29.82 24.20
N GLY A 280 -14.31 -29.89 24.83
CA GLY A 280 -14.43 -29.68 26.26
C GLY A 280 -14.04 -28.28 26.71
N ASP A 281 -13.11 -28.20 27.65
CA ASP A 281 -12.52 -26.96 28.18
C ASP A 281 -11.25 -26.49 27.39
N ARG A 282 -10.81 -27.30 26.43
CA ARG A 282 -9.62 -27.01 25.64
C ARG A 282 -9.97 -26.32 24.31
N VAL A 283 -9.25 -25.25 23.99
CA VAL A 283 -9.38 -24.57 22.72
C VAL A 283 -8.49 -25.26 21.70
N VAL A 284 -9.08 -25.52 20.53
CA VAL A 284 -8.43 -26.17 19.39
C VAL A 284 -8.20 -25.18 18.25
N VAL A 285 -9.17 -24.28 18.03
CA VAL A 285 -9.05 -23.24 17.03
C VAL A 285 -9.42 -21.90 17.65
N ALA A 286 -8.52 -20.93 17.57
CA ALA A 286 -8.78 -19.58 18.06
C ALA A 286 -8.09 -18.52 17.20
N GLU A 287 -8.67 -17.33 17.23
CA GLU A 287 -8.16 -16.14 16.57
C GLU A 287 -8.00 -15.00 17.57
N ALA A 288 -6.88 -14.27 17.46
CA ALA A 288 -6.65 -13.03 18.20
C ALA A 288 -6.24 -11.90 17.25
N GLU A 289 -6.77 -10.72 17.51
CA GLU A 289 -6.33 -9.50 16.86
C GLU A 289 -4.96 -9.10 17.42
N TYR A 290 -4.07 -8.62 16.53
CA TYR A 290 -2.79 -8.02 16.88
C TYR A 290 -2.59 -6.75 16.06
N GLY A 291 -2.78 -5.60 16.69
CA GLY A 291 -2.84 -4.34 15.97
C GLY A 291 -4.02 -4.31 14.98
N SER A 292 -3.72 -4.11 13.71
CA SER A 292 -4.71 -4.15 12.61
C SER A 292 -4.80 -5.53 11.94
N GLY A 293 -3.93 -6.46 12.29
CA GLY A 293 -3.90 -7.83 11.76
C GLY A 293 -4.44 -8.86 12.73
N SER A 294 -4.24 -10.14 12.41
CA SER A 294 -4.71 -11.24 13.25
C SER A 294 -3.78 -12.45 13.21
N VAL A 295 -3.83 -13.24 14.28
CA VAL A 295 -3.18 -14.53 14.38
C VAL A 295 -4.24 -15.58 14.68
N THR A 296 -4.32 -16.59 13.82
CA THR A 296 -5.20 -17.74 14.00
C THR A 296 -4.37 -18.98 14.24
N VAL A 297 -4.66 -19.69 15.31
CA VAL A 297 -4.12 -21.04 15.55
C VAL A 297 -5.21 -22.03 15.18
N LEU A 298 -4.98 -22.79 14.11
CA LEU A 298 -5.77 -23.93 13.66
C LEU A 298 -5.07 -25.19 14.17
N GLY A 299 -5.51 -25.76 15.30
CA GLY A 299 -4.82 -26.88 15.94
C GLY A 299 -4.86 -28.19 15.16
N ILE A 300 -5.74 -28.33 14.16
CA ILE A 300 -5.85 -29.50 13.29
C ILE A 300 -4.96 -29.37 12.04
N ASP A 301 -4.62 -30.51 11.44
CA ASP A 301 -3.97 -30.56 10.14
C ASP A 301 -5.03 -30.72 9.02
N PRO A 302 -5.23 -29.69 8.19
CA PRO A 302 -6.20 -29.75 7.10
C PRO A 302 -5.73 -30.57 5.91
N THR A 303 -4.50 -31.08 5.92
CA THR A 303 -3.89 -31.82 4.78
C THR A 303 -4.05 -33.32 4.91
N VAL A 304 -4.59 -33.82 6.03
CA VAL A 304 -4.66 -35.25 6.31
C VAL A 304 -6.09 -35.76 6.43
N GLY A 305 -6.25 -37.06 6.13
CA GLY A 305 -7.50 -37.79 6.31
C GLY A 305 -8.68 -37.22 5.53
N TRP A 306 -9.87 -37.39 6.12
CA TRP A 306 -11.13 -36.99 5.51
C TRP A 306 -11.25 -35.45 5.27
N ILE A 307 -10.50 -34.64 6.01
CA ILE A 307 -10.51 -33.20 5.85
C ILE A 307 -9.95 -32.83 4.48
N ALA A 308 -8.78 -33.38 4.12
CA ALA A 308 -8.14 -33.10 2.83
C ALA A 308 -8.96 -33.59 1.63
N GLU A 309 -9.65 -34.73 1.77
CA GLU A 309 -10.42 -35.36 0.70
C GLU A 309 -11.84 -34.78 0.55
N SER A 310 -12.30 -34.04 1.54
CA SER A 310 -13.66 -33.49 1.58
C SER A 310 -13.74 -32.07 1.00
N ARG A 311 -14.95 -31.66 0.62
CA ARG A 311 -15.21 -30.25 0.27
C ARG A 311 -15.16 -29.29 1.47
N ALA A 312 -14.95 -29.82 2.68
CA ALA A 312 -14.86 -29.04 3.92
C ALA A 312 -13.65 -28.10 3.97
N THR A 313 -12.60 -28.39 3.21
CA THR A 313 -11.42 -27.52 3.11
C THR A 313 -11.71 -26.15 2.48
N VAL A 314 -12.69 -26.08 1.56
CA VAL A 314 -13.03 -24.80 0.87
C VAL A 314 -13.58 -23.75 1.84
N PRO A 315 -14.64 -24.02 2.66
CA PRO A 315 -15.11 -23.05 3.64
C PRO A 315 -14.05 -22.74 4.71
N LEU A 316 -13.25 -23.72 5.13
CA LEU A 316 -12.15 -23.53 6.08
C LEU A 316 -11.17 -22.46 5.56
N TRP A 317 -10.60 -22.67 4.38
CA TRP A 317 -9.64 -21.72 3.82
C TRP A 317 -10.23 -20.35 3.52
N ARG A 318 -11.49 -20.27 3.10
CA ARG A 318 -12.19 -18.98 2.93
C ARG A 318 -12.33 -18.21 4.24
N THR A 319 -12.49 -18.92 5.35
CA THR A 319 -12.58 -18.30 6.69
C THR A 319 -11.20 -17.86 7.18
N LEU A 320 -10.19 -18.71 7.05
CA LEU A 320 -8.83 -18.44 7.54
C LEU A 320 -8.07 -17.44 6.67
N ILE A 321 -8.29 -17.51 5.37
CA ILE A 321 -7.62 -16.66 4.37
C ILE A 321 -8.70 -15.96 3.54
N PRO A 322 -9.43 -15.00 4.14
CA PRO A 322 -10.43 -14.26 3.38
C PRO A 322 -9.76 -13.51 2.21
N PRO A 323 -10.41 -13.45 1.04
CA PRO A 323 -9.93 -12.66 -0.07
C PRO A 323 -9.69 -11.21 0.35
N ARG A 324 -8.79 -10.53 -0.35
CA ARG A 324 -8.49 -9.13 -0.06
C ARG A 324 -9.67 -8.26 -0.46
N ALA A 325 -10.08 -7.34 0.41
CA ALA A 325 -11.04 -6.32 0.03
C ALA A 325 -10.42 -5.38 -1.02
N SER A 326 -11.24 -4.93 -1.96
CA SER A 326 -10.80 -4.09 -3.09
C SER A 326 -10.41 -2.65 -2.73
N ALA A 327 -10.40 -2.28 -1.45
CA ALA A 327 -9.92 -0.97 -1.01
C ALA A 327 -8.42 -0.84 -1.30
N GLN A 328 -8.07 -0.18 -2.39
CA GLN A 328 -6.68 0.05 -2.76
C GLN A 328 -6.27 1.48 -2.43
N ILE A 329 -5.14 1.57 -1.77
CA ILE A 329 -4.38 2.81 -1.72
C ILE A 329 -3.70 2.93 -3.08
N GLY A 330 -3.77 4.11 -3.73
CA GLY A 330 -3.03 4.37 -4.96
C GLY A 330 -1.54 4.13 -4.72
N MET A 331 -1.10 2.90 -4.99
CA MET A 331 0.30 2.54 -4.89
C MET A 331 1.01 2.93 -6.16
N GLY A 332 2.09 3.68 -6.04
CA GLY A 332 3.02 3.94 -7.13
C GLY A 332 2.93 5.33 -7.76
N ASP A 333 2.29 6.31 -7.15
CA ASP A 333 2.37 7.71 -7.59
C ASP A 333 2.45 8.67 -6.40
N ASP A 334 3.64 9.20 -6.14
CA ASP A 334 3.92 10.12 -5.02
C ASP A 334 3.70 11.59 -5.38
N SER A 335 3.12 11.91 -6.55
CA SER A 335 3.10 13.28 -7.06
C SER A 335 2.32 14.28 -6.18
N GLN A 336 1.25 13.83 -5.47
CA GLN A 336 0.55 14.70 -4.51
C GLN A 336 1.44 15.05 -3.32
N ILE A 337 2.18 14.08 -2.81
CA ILE A 337 3.11 14.31 -1.70
C ILE A 337 4.30 15.16 -2.14
N VAL A 338 4.85 14.90 -3.32
CA VAL A 338 5.91 15.76 -3.90
C VAL A 338 5.40 17.20 -4.07
N GLY A 339 4.13 17.36 -4.49
CA GLY A 339 3.46 18.66 -4.49
C GLY A 339 3.37 19.28 -3.10
N ALA A 340 3.02 18.51 -2.07
CA ALA A 340 2.97 18.98 -0.68
C ALA A 340 4.36 19.39 -0.15
N VAL A 341 5.40 18.61 -0.45
CA VAL A 341 6.80 18.93 -0.10
C VAL A 341 7.26 20.23 -0.76
N SER A 342 6.75 20.53 -1.95
CA SER A 342 7.11 21.72 -2.73
C SER A 342 6.38 22.99 -2.28
N GLU A 343 5.42 22.92 -1.35
CA GLU A 343 4.70 24.10 -0.82
C GLU A 343 5.55 24.91 0.18
N LEU A 344 6.71 25.38 -0.30
CA LEU A 344 7.64 26.22 0.47
C LEU A 344 7.46 27.70 0.12
N PRO A 345 7.54 28.64 1.11
CA PRO A 345 7.54 30.07 0.85
C PRO A 345 8.65 30.51 -0.13
N ALA A 346 9.81 29.86 -0.05
CA ALA A 346 10.97 30.13 -0.90
C ALA A 346 10.74 29.77 -2.39
N LEU A 347 9.80 28.87 -2.67
CA LEU A 347 9.38 28.48 -4.04
C LEU A 347 8.15 29.25 -4.53
N ALA A 348 7.49 30.01 -3.64
CA ALA A 348 6.31 30.77 -4.01
C ALA A 348 6.66 31.85 -5.05
N LEU A 349 5.83 31.94 -6.09
CA LEU A 349 5.96 33.03 -7.06
C LEU A 349 5.62 34.37 -6.39
N PRO A 350 6.38 35.43 -6.68
CA PRO A 350 6.02 36.76 -6.20
C PRO A 350 4.60 37.11 -6.63
N PRO A 351 3.84 37.85 -5.80
CA PRO A 351 2.48 38.21 -6.13
C PRO A 351 2.46 39.01 -7.47
N THR A 352 1.57 38.57 -8.36
CA THR A 352 1.46 39.14 -9.73
C THR A 352 1.27 40.64 -9.72
N GLY A 353 0.52 41.19 -8.75
CA GLY A 353 0.36 42.64 -8.56
C GLY A 353 1.67 43.36 -8.25
N GLY A 354 2.54 42.78 -7.44
CA GLY A 354 3.87 43.31 -7.15
C GLY A 354 4.78 43.36 -8.38
N LEU A 355 4.75 42.28 -9.16
CA LEU A 355 5.49 42.22 -10.44
C LEU A 355 4.97 43.25 -11.46
N LEU A 356 3.64 43.43 -11.52
CA LEU A 356 3.03 44.42 -12.41
C LEU A 356 3.43 45.87 -12.02
N ILE A 357 3.38 46.19 -10.72
CA ILE A 357 3.80 47.49 -10.20
C ILE A 357 5.29 47.73 -10.49
N LEU A 358 6.14 46.72 -10.26
CA LEU A 358 7.56 46.79 -10.58
C LEU A 358 7.78 47.07 -12.09
N LEU A 359 7.06 46.31 -12.96
CA LEU A 359 7.14 46.48 -14.41
C LEU A 359 6.66 47.87 -14.87
N LEU A 360 5.53 48.35 -14.34
CA LEU A 360 4.99 49.67 -14.65
C LEU A 360 5.95 50.76 -14.15
N GLY A 361 6.49 50.59 -12.93
CA GLY A 361 7.54 51.49 -12.41
C GLY A 361 8.79 51.53 -13.27
N TYR A 362 9.24 50.37 -13.75
CA TYR A 362 10.35 50.24 -14.69
C TYR A 362 10.10 50.99 -16.01
N ILE A 363 8.93 50.74 -16.64
CA ILE A 363 8.56 51.44 -17.92
C ILE A 363 8.43 52.93 -17.68
N GLY A 364 7.80 53.34 -16.60
CA GLY A 364 7.63 54.75 -16.25
C GLY A 364 8.94 55.46 -16.02
N LEU A 365 9.88 54.82 -15.33
CA LEU A 365 11.20 55.40 -15.00
C LEU A 365 12.10 55.54 -16.23
N ILE A 366 12.21 54.46 -17.04
CA ILE A 366 13.08 54.46 -18.24
C ILE A 366 12.53 55.36 -19.36
N GLY A 367 11.23 55.36 -19.54
CA GLY A 367 10.57 56.14 -20.60
C GLY A 367 10.27 57.56 -20.18
N PRO A 368 9.04 57.84 -19.71
CA PRO A 368 8.55 59.21 -19.50
C PRO A 368 9.37 60.00 -18.46
N VAL A 369 9.74 59.40 -17.33
CA VAL A 369 10.46 60.10 -16.26
C VAL A 369 11.86 60.47 -16.69
N ASN A 370 12.63 59.54 -17.25
CA ASN A 370 13.96 59.80 -17.77
C ASN A 370 13.94 60.85 -18.86
N TYR A 371 12.96 60.78 -19.82
CA TYR A 371 12.81 61.77 -20.86
C TYR A 371 12.52 63.16 -20.30
N LEU A 372 11.59 63.30 -19.35
CA LEU A 372 11.22 64.58 -18.72
C LEU A 372 12.39 65.21 -17.95
N ILE A 373 13.18 64.38 -17.23
CA ILE A 373 14.38 64.88 -16.52
C ILE A 373 15.42 65.36 -17.50
N LEU A 374 15.80 64.61 -18.55
CA LEU A 374 16.80 64.99 -19.54
C LEU A 374 16.33 66.18 -20.37
N ARG A 375 15.04 66.29 -20.65
CA ARG A 375 14.44 67.45 -21.29
C ARG A 375 14.59 68.73 -20.43
N ARG A 376 14.36 68.61 -19.11
CA ARG A 376 14.49 69.76 -18.21
C ARG A 376 15.94 70.18 -18.01
N LEU A 377 16.89 69.29 -18.15
CA LEU A 377 18.34 69.53 -18.07
C LEU A 377 18.94 69.95 -19.42
N ASP A 378 18.12 70.01 -20.49
CA ASP A 378 18.49 70.25 -21.87
C ASP A 378 19.66 69.41 -22.37
N ARG A 379 19.72 68.15 -21.90
CA ARG A 379 20.78 67.16 -22.22
C ARG A 379 20.15 65.82 -22.70
N ARG A 380 19.33 65.90 -23.74
CA ARG A 380 18.60 64.73 -24.27
C ARG A 380 19.53 63.65 -24.81
N GLU A 381 20.70 64.00 -25.24
CA GLU A 381 21.73 63.07 -25.74
C GLU A 381 22.23 62.11 -24.67
N TRP A 382 22.12 62.48 -23.39
CA TRP A 382 22.51 61.60 -22.27
C TRP A 382 21.56 60.39 -22.07
N ALA A 383 20.45 60.32 -22.82
CA ALA A 383 19.58 59.17 -22.83
C ALA A 383 20.34 57.88 -23.21
N TRP A 384 21.32 57.95 -24.05
CA TRP A 384 22.21 56.86 -24.40
C TRP A 384 22.98 56.25 -23.22
N LEU A 385 23.30 57.05 -22.22
CA LEU A 385 24.00 56.60 -21.02
C LEU A 385 23.04 56.27 -19.87
N THR A 386 21.98 57.07 -19.72
CA THR A 386 21.03 56.92 -18.59
C THR A 386 20.12 55.73 -18.76
N MET A 387 19.70 55.37 -19.98
CA MET A 387 18.87 54.15 -20.17
C MET A 387 19.61 52.86 -19.79
N PRO A 388 20.82 52.56 -20.31
CA PRO A 388 21.58 51.39 -19.88
C PRO A 388 21.89 51.38 -18.38
N ALA A 389 22.19 52.52 -17.79
CA ALA A 389 22.44 52.66 -16.36
C ALA A 389 21.19 52.33 -15.53
N LEU A 390 20.02 52.85 -15.91
CA LEU A 390 18.77 52.56 -15.26
C LEU A 390 18.37 51.06 -15.43
N ILE A 391 18.60 50.48 -16.62
CA ILE A 391 18.36 49.05 -16.85
C ILE A 391 19.24 48.21 -15.89
N ALA A 392 20.53 48.56 -15.79
CA ALA A 392 21.44 47.84 -14.90
C ALA A 392 21.05 47.97 -13.41
N ILE A 393 20.70 49.18 -12.98
CA ILE A 393 20.22 49.40 -11.59
C ILE A 393 18.95 48.61 -11.31
N PHE A 394 17.99 48.63 -12.25
CA PHE A 394 16.75 47.88 -12.09
C PHE A 394 16.96 46.36 -12.09
N ALA A 395 17.85 45.85 -12.97
CA ALA A 395 18.21 44.44 -13.02
C ALA A 395 18.89 43.99 -11.73
N VAL A 396 19.84 44.78 -11.19
CA VAL A 396 20.49 44.49 -9.91
C VAL A 396 19.47 44.56 -8.75
N GLY A 397 18.58 45.58 -8.75
CA GLY A 397 17.50 45.70 -7.75
C GLY A 397 16.50 44.55 -7.80
N ALA A 398 16.06 44.13 -8.97
CA ALA A 398 15.17 43.01 -9.16
C ALA A 398 15.81 41.66 -8.75
N TYR A 399 17.10 41.49 -9.10
CA TYR A 399 17.86 40.32 -8.66
C TYR A 399 18.01 40.28 -7.14
N GLY A 400 18.41 41.42 -6.52
CA GLY A 400 18.53 41.52 -5.08
C GLY A 400 17.21 41.29 -4.34
N TYR A 401 16.12 41.82 -4.87
CA TYR A 401 14.78 41.58 -4.32
C TYR A 401 14.38 40.08 -4.45
N GLY A 402 14.61 39.49 -5.61
CA GLY A 402 14.32 38.07 -5.84
C GLY A 402 15.15 37.13 -4.95
N SER A 403 16.43 37.46 -4.72
CA SER A 403 17.31 36.71 -3.83
C SER A 403 16.89 36.84 -2.34
N ALA A 404 16.50 38.06 -1.94
CA ALA A 404 16.01 38.31 -0.57
C ALA A 404 14.72 37.56 -0.25
N LEU A 405 13.83 37.38 -1.24
CA LEU A 405 12.60 36.58 -1.08
C LEU A 405 12.87 35.09 -0.90
N ARG A 406 13.92 34.56 -1.50
CA ARG A 406 14.27 33.14 -1.44
C ARG A 406 15.04 32.74 -0.18
N GLY A 407 15.60 33.71 0.53
CA GLY A 407 16.48 33.46 1.68
C GLY A 407 17.90 33.02 1.25
N SER A 408 18.75 32.77 2.26
CA SER A 408 20.15 32.32 2.09
C SER A 408 20.36 30.87 2.48
N ASP A 409 19.42 30.28 3.19
CA ASP A 409 19.62 29.02 3.89
C ASP A 409 19.10 27.82 3.09
N VAL A 410 19.78 26.69 3.24
CA VAL A 410 19.25 25.40 2.81
C VAL A 410 18.06 25.04 3.69
N ILE A 411 16.95 24.59 3.07
CA ILE A 411 15.74 24.19 3.79
C ILE A 411 15.52 22.71 3.57
N VAL A 412 15.30 21.97 4.66
CA VAL A 412 14.80 20.61 4.61
C VAL A 412 13.34 20.61 5.05
N ASN A 413 12.46 20.31 4.09
CA ASN A 413 11.02 20.21 4.33
C ASN A 413 10.63 18.73 4.39
N GLU A 414 10.13 18.31 5.53
CA GLU A 414 9.69 16.94 5.78
C GLU A 414 8.17 16.86 5.68
N VAL A 415 7.68 15.96 4.84
CA VAL A 415 6.27 15.55 4.79
C VAL A 415 6.21 14.06 5.05
N ALA A 416 5.49 13.64 6.06
CA ALA A 416 5.46 12.25 6.45
C ALA A 416 4.04 11.72 6.67
N ILE A 417 3.86 10.42 6.36
CA ILE A 417 2.68 9.64 6.68
C ILE A 417 3.12 8.50 7.59
N VAL A 418 2.66 8.53 8.83
CA VAL A 418 2.91 7.49 9.83
C VAL A 418 1.69 6.61 9.97
N ARG A 419 1.86 5.34 9.74
CA ARG A 419 0.82 4.32 9.95
C ARG A 419 1.09 3.61 11.26
N GLY A 420 0.19 3.79 12.21
CA GLY A 420 0.19 3.08 13.47
C GLY A 420 -0.84 1.94 13.48
N ALA A 421 -0.88 1.24 14.59
CA ALA A 421 -1.86 0.20 14.86
C ALA A 421 -2.42 0.36 16.28
N PRO A 422 -3.61 -0.17 16.57
CA PRO A 422 -4.17 -0.11 17.92
C PRO A 422 -3.22 -0.70 18.97
N GLY A 423 -2.81 0.11 19.93
CA GLY A 423 -1.93 -0.30 21.03
C GLY A 423 -0.46 -0.55 20.65
N ALA A 424 -0.06 -0.33 19.41
CA ALA A 424 1.34 -0.44 19.00
C ALA A 424 2.13 0.83 19.37
N THR A 425 3.35 0.65 19.85
CA THR A 425 4.28 1.74 20.17
C THR A 425 5.08 2.19 18.94
N GLU A 426 5.21 1.30 17.97
CA GLU A 426 5.93 1.53 16.72
C GLU A 426 4.99 1.38 15.52
N GLY A 427 5.29 2.12 14.47
CA GLY A 427 4.59 2.07 13.21
C GLY A 427 5.53 2.26 12.03
N SER A 428 4.99 2.30 10.83
CA SER A 428 5.73 2.52 9.60
C SER A 428 5.56 3.96 9.13
N ALA A 429 6.67 4.64 8.87
CA ALA A 429 6.67 5.98 8.30
C ALA A 429 7.15 5.96 6.85
N GLN A 430 6.38 6.63 6.00
CA GLN A 430 6.82 7.09 4.68
C GLN A 430 7.11 8.57 4.77
N VAL A 431 8.36 8.94 4.61
CA VAL A 431 8.88 10.31 4.79
C VAL A 431 9.40 10.83 3.47
N TYR A 432 8.98 12.00 3.09
CA TYR A 432 9.41 12.69 1.88
C TYR A 432 10.18 13.94 2.28
N LEU A 433 11.46 13.96 1.94
CA LEU A 433 12.42 14.98 2.31
C LEU A 433 12.68 15.89 1.11
N GLY A 434 12.20 17.10 1.16
CA GLY A 434 12.49 18.12 0.18
C GLY A 434 13.71 18.94 0.58
N VAL A 435 14.81 18.82 -0.13
CA VAL A 435 15.99 19.65 0.05
C VAL A 435 15.92 20.81 -0.93
N PHE A 436 15.65 21.98 -0.40
CA PHE A 436 15.68 23.25 -1.17
C PHE A 436 17.02 23.93 -1.00
N SER A 437 17.56 24.44 -2.11
CA SER A 437 18.76 25.29 -2.07
C SER A 437 18.54 26.60 -2.81
N PRO A 438 18.90 27.73 -2.18
CA PRO A 438 18.86 29.05 -2.84
C PRO A 438 19.93 29.17 -3.92
N THR A 439 20.98 28.35 -3.86
CA THR A 439 22.09 28.32 -4.83
C THR A 439 22.19 26.95 -5.48
N ARG A 440 22.92 26.85 -6.58
CA ARG A 440 23.23 25.55 -7.16
C ARG A 440 24.26 24.84 -6.27
N GLY A 441 23.94 23.63 -5.80
CA GLY A 441 24.81 22.85 -4.93
C GLY A 441 24.69 21.36 -5.15
N THR A 442 25.64 20.62 -4.60
CA THR A 442 25.59 19.16 -4.48
C THR A 442 25.72 18.83 -2.99
N TYR A 443 24.77 18.09 -2.47
CA TYR A 443 24.62 17.79 -1.07
C TYR A 443 24.77 16.31 -0.83
N GLN A 444 25.22 15.96 0.37
CA GLN A 444 25.18 14.61 0.89
C GLN A 444 24.24 14.59 2.08
N LEU A 445 23.26 13.68 2.04
CA LEU A 445 22.35 13.45 3.16
C LEU A 445 22.77 12.21 3.91
N SER A 446 22.70 12.23 5.24
CA SER A 446 22.93 11.10 6.11
C SER A 446 21.75 10.93 7.06
N LEU A 447 21.22 9.71 7.14
CA LEU A 447 20.10 9.34 7.99
C LEU A 447 20.50 8.17 8.87
N PRO A 448 20.78 8.41 10.16
CA PRO A 448 21.00 7.34 11.13
C PRO A 448 19.77 6.43 11.26
N GLY A 449 19.97 5.19 11.76
CA GLY A 449 18.89 4.24 12.00
C GLY A 449 18.51 3.39 10.78
N GLY A 450 19.27 3.48 9.67
CA GLY A 450 19.13 2.53 8.55
C GLY A 450 17.86 2.66 7.74
N ALA A 451 17.30 3.87 7.59
CA ALA A 451 16.14 4.12 6.73
C ALA A 451 16.38 3.65 5.29
N LEU A 452 15.35 3.12 4.65
CA LEU A 452 15.39 2.76 3.23
C LEU A 452 15.08 4.00 2.38
N LEU A 453 16.05 4.41 1.57
CA LEU A 453 15.97 5.62 0.77
C LEU A 453 15.72 5.31 -0.70
N SER A 454 14.88 6.11 -1.36
CA SER A 454 14.63 6.02 -2.80
C SER A 454 14.24 7.38 -3.39
N ALA A 455 14.20 7.46 -4.71
CA ALA A 455 13.50 8.55 -5.37
C ALA A 455 11.98 8.36 -5.22
N PRO A 456 11.20 9.46 -5.11
CA PRO A 456 9.75 9.36 -5.15
C PRO A 456 9.29 8.87 -6.52
N ILE A 457 8.21 8.09 -6.52
CA ILE A 457 7.59 7.56 -7.75
C ILE A 457 6.61 8.61 -8.26
N VAL A 458 6.94 9.25 -9.39
CA VAL A 458 6.07 10.24 -10.02
C VAL A 458 5.56 9.67 -11.34
N GLY A 459 4.24 9.61 -11.50
CA GLY A 459 3.54 8.90 -12.57
C GLY A 459 3.70 9.43 -13.99
N ASP A 460 4.67 10.28 -14.24
CA ASP A 460 4.96 10.78 -15.59
C ASP A 460 5.93 9.82 -16.31
N PHE A 461 5.39 8.77 -16.90
CA PHE A 461 6.14 7.78 -17.69
C PHE A 461 6.96 8.41 -18.83
N PHE A 462 6.66 9.65 -19.20
CA PHE A 462 7.30 10.39 -20.29
C PHE A 462 8.15 11.56 -19.81
N ALA A 463 8.06 11.95 -18.53
CA ALA A 463 8.99 12.90 -17.96
C ALA A 463 10.36 12.22 -17.90
N GLY A 464 11.31 12.73 -18.65
CA GLY A 464 12.66 12.17 -18.77
C GLY A 464 13.24 11.84 -17.39
N GLN A 465 14.03 10.77 -17.33
CA GLN A 465 14.67 10.28 -16.12
C GLN A 465 15.29 11.44 -15.34
N GLY A 466 14.75 11.73 -14.16
CA GLY A 466 15.34 12.68 -13.24
C GLY A 466 16.80 12.31 -12.96
N ALA A 467 17.61 13.25 -12.47
CA ALA A 467 18.99 12.93 -12.12
C ALA A 467 19.05 11.74 -11.16
N LEU A 468 19.93 10.80 -11.46
CA LEU A 468 20.13 9.56 -10.70
C LEU A 468 20.34 9.88 -9.21
N LEU A 469 19.56 9.22 -8.35
CA LEU A 469 19.75 9.26 -6.90
C LEU A 469 20.71 8.13 -6.52
N ASP A 470 21.83 8.47 -5.90
CA ASP A 470 22.85 7.51 -5.47
C ASP A 470 22.70 7.22 -3.97
N VAL A 471 22.16 6.05 -3.64
CA VAL A 471 21.83 5.62 -2.28
C VAL A 471 22.80 4.57 -1.78
N VAL A 472 23.38 4.81 -0.61
CA VAL A 472 24.18 3.85 0.14
C VAL A 472 23.36 3.38 1.33
N GLN A 473 23.16 2.08 1.44
CA GLN A 473 22.43 1.45 2.54
C GLN A 473 23.40 0.99 3.62
N GLY A 474 22.94 0.98 4.85
CA GLY A 474 23.70 0.59 6.03
C GLY A 474 23.04 1.11 7.30
N ASP A 475 23.69 0.98 8.46
CA ASP A 475 23.18 1.52 9.73
C ASP A 475 22.98 3.05 9.65
N THR A 476 23.78 3.73 8.84
CA THR A 476 23.55 5.10 8.41
C THR A 476 23.32 5.09 6.92
N ALA A 477 22.08 5.31 6.52
CA ALA A 477 21.71 5.41 5.11
C ALA A 477 22.16 6.78 4.56
N GLN A 478 22.66 6.80 3.32
CA GLN A 478 23.19 8.04 2.72
C GLN A 478 22.66 8.23 1.31
N VAL A 479 22.41 9.49 0.96
CA VAL A 479 22.28 9.94 -0.43
C VAL A 479 23.52 10.69 -0.80
N ARG A 480 24.28 10.18 -1.77
CA ARG A 480 25.48 10.83 -2.28
C ARG A 480 25.13 11.72 -3.47
N ASN A 481 25.88 12.80 -3.62
CA ASN A 481 25.83 13.64 -4.83
C ASN A 481 24.42 14.14 -5.21
N LEU A 482 23.59 14.49 -4.20
CA LEU A 482 22.27 15.07 -4.44
C LEU A 482 22.44 16.46 -5.09
N SER A 483 22.32 16.52 -6.40
CA SER A 483 22.44 17.78 -7.14
C SER A 483 21.13 18.57 -7.05
N VAL A 484 21.17 19.77 -6.48
CA VAL A 484 20.04 20.71 -6.37
C VAL A 484 20.35 21.95 -7.21
N GLY A 485 19.43 22.30 -8.09
CA GLY A 485 19.55 23.48 -8.94
C GLY A 485 19.35 24.78 -8.16
N PHE A 486 19.64 25.90 -8.80
CA PHE A 486 19.42 27.22 -8.23
C PHE A 486 17.95 27.49 -7.94
N GLY A 487 17.63 27.80 -6.68
CA GLY A 487 16.26 28.06 -6.24
C GLY A 487 15.31 26.90 -6.53
N SER A 488 15.79 25.67 -6.48
CA SER A 488 15.00 24.47 -6.74
C SER A 488 14.98 23.51 -5.54
N LEU A 489 14.12 22.52 -5.62
CA LEU A 489 13.93 21.51 -4.60
C LEU A 489 14.14 20.12 -5.22
N ARG A 490 14.78 19.23 -4.46
CA ARG A 490 14.90 17.81 -4.78
C ARG A 490 14.28 17.00 -3.66
N THR A 491 13.42 16.05 -4.02
CA THR A 491 12.73 15.18 -3.04
C THR A 491 13.40 13.83 -2.99
N VAL A 492 13.59 13.33 -1.77
CA VAL A 492 14.04 11.97 -1.44
C VAL A 492 12.92 11.32 -0.62
N ARG A 493 12.59 10.08 -0.93
CA ARG A 493 11.66 9.25 -0.15
C ARG A 493 12.47 8.39 0.81
N ALA A 494 12.04 8.33 2.07
CA ALA A 494 12.60 7.48 3.10
C ALA A 494 11.50 6.64 3.73
N GLU A 495 11.79 5.38 4.04
CA GLU A 495 10.90 4.51 4.81
C GLU A 495 11.66 3.98 6.03
N SER A 496 11.00 4.06 7.19
CA SER A 496 11.59 3.65 8.47
C SER A 496 10.52 3.29 9.47
N PRO A 497 10.74 2.34 10.38
CA PRO A 497 9.94 2.23 11.58
C PRO A 497 10.14 3.48 12.46
N VAL A 498 9.06 3.97 13.06
CA VAL A 498 9.08 5.15 13.94
C VAL A 498 8.16 4.93 15.13
N GLU A 499 8.38 5.67 16.21
CA GLU A 499 7.45 5.73 17.33
C GLU A 499 6.15 6.38 16.92
N VAL A 500 5.02 5.83 17.37
CA VAL A 500 3.66 6.33 17.09
C VAL A 500 3.04 6.91 18.35
N PRO A 501 2.30 8.04 18.24
CA PRO A 501 1.53 8.57 19.35
C PRO A 501 0.58 7.50 19.91
N GLN A 502 0.63 7.29 21.21
CA GLN A 502 -0.30 6.39 21.89
C GLN A 502 -1.64 7.10 22.07
N ILE A 503 -2.68 6.54 21.46
CA ILE A 503 -4.05 7.07 21.53
C ILE A 503 -4.94 6.01 22.16
N HIS A 504 -5.57 6.37 23.28
CA HIS A 504 -6.62 5.56 23.87
C HIS A 504 -7.98 6.05 23.40
N ALA A 505 -8.80 5.17 22.82
CA ALA A 505 -10.10 5.51 22.27
C ALA A 505 -11.20 4.62 22.87
N GLU A 506 -12.24 5.23 23.38
CA GLU A 506 -13.48 4.58 23.84
C GLU A 506 -14.62 5.06 22.96
N LEU A 507 -14.82 4.39 21.81
CA LEU A 507 -15.81 4.78 20.82
C LEU A 507 -16.96 3.77 20.74
N ARG A 508 -18.20 4.32 20.63
CA ARG A 508 -19.41 3.53 20.47
C ARG A 508 -20.24 4.09 19.32
N LEU A 509 -20.54 3.23 18.38
CA LEU A 509 -21.48 3.53 17.30
C LEU A 509 -22.85 2.99 17.69
N VAL A 510 -23.77 3.91 18.00
CA VAL A 510 -25.15 3.59 18.40
C VAL A 510 -26.10 4.42 17.53
N ASP A 511 -27.05 3.77 16.90
CA ASP A 511 -28.07 4.40 16.06
C ASP A 511 -27.48 5.38 15.02
N GLY A 512 -26.40 4.99 14.38
CA GLY A 512 -25.73 5.78 13.34
C GLY A 512 -24.92 6.98 13.87
N VAL A 513 -24.66 7.05 15.18
CA VAL A 513 -23.82 8.10 15.78
C VAL A 513 -22.66 7.48 16.55
N ILE A 514 -21.44 7.85 16.19
CA ILE A 514 -20.26 7.54 16.99
C ILE A 514 -20.16 8.56 18.13
N THR A 515 -20.15 8.06 19.34
CA THR A 515 -19.94 8.85 20.55
C THR A 515 -18.84 8.24 21.39
N GLY A 516 -18.18 9.06 22.21
CA GLY A 516 -17.15 8.61 23.11
C GLY A 516 -16.07 9.64 23.36
N LYS A 517 -14.87 9.17 23.65
CA LYS A 517 -13.71 10.03 23.88
C LYS A 517 -12.44 9.41 23.34
N ILE A 518 -11.48 10.26 23.00
CA ILE A 518 -10.11 9.89 22.70
C ILE A 518 -9.18 10.64 23.67
N ARG A 519 -8.15 9.94 24.15
CA ARG A 519 -7.13 10.47 25.03
C ARG A 519 -5.76 10.34 24.37
N ASN A 520 -4.98 11.40 24.49
CA ASN A 520 -3.60 11.42 24.00
C ASN A 520 -2.65 10.97 25.11
N ASP A 521 -2.21 9.72 25.06
CA ASP A 521 -1.25 9.16 26.02
C ASP A 521 0.21 9.35 25.57
N SER A 522 0.45 10.09 24.49
CA SER A 522 1.78 10.36 23.95
C SER A 522 2.39 11.66 24.52
N THR A 523 3.63 11.91 24.18
CA THR A 523 4.39 13.12 24.54
C THR A 523 4.23 14.26 23.52
N VAL A 524 3.55 14.02 22.39
CA VAL A 524 3.37 15.02 21.33
C VAL A 524 1.95 15.58 21.32
N VAL A 525 1.79 16.83 20.92
CA VAL A 525 0.48 17.42 20.69
C VAL A 525 -0.13 16.85 19.42
N LEU A 526 -1.35 16.35 19.48
CA LEU A 526 -2.13 15.97 18.32
C LEU A 526 -2.85 17.23 17.79
N GLU A 527 -2.34 17.77 16.67
CA GLU A 527 -2.96 18.96 16.07
C GLU A 527 -4.16 18.58 15.22
N SER A 528 -5.25 19.32 15.36
CA SER A 528 -6.48 19.19 14.57
C SER A 528 -6.86 17.72 14.32
N PRO A 529 -6.92 16.88 15.37
CA PRO A 529 -7.21 15.46 15.18
C PRO A 529 -8.64 15.31 14.66
N ALA A 530 -8.83 14.33 13.76
CA ALA A 530 -10.12 13.99 13.19
C ALA A 530 -10.43 12.51 13.41
N VAL A 531 -11.63 12.20 13.88
CA VAL A 531 -12.16 10.84 13.89
C VAL A 531 -12.90 10.60 12.60
N VAL A 532 -12.50 9.55 11.89
CA VAL A 532 -13.01 9.22 10.55
C VAL A 532 -13.56 7.79 10.56
N LEU A 533 -14.74 7.61 9.98
CA LEU A 533 -15.30 6.29 9.64
C LEU A 533 -15.90 6.34 8.25
N GLY A 534 -15.37 5.52 7.34
CA GLY A 534 -15.70 5.61 5.92
C GLY A 534 -15.37 7.00 5.36
N GLY A 535 -16.35 7.62 4.72
CA GLY A 535 -16.26 9.00 4.22
C GLY A 535 -16.76 10.06 5.20
N ASN A 536 -17.11 9.70 6.44
CA ASN A 536 -17.57 10.61 7.47
C ASN A 536 -16.45 11.00 8.43
N ALA A 537 -16.37 12.26 8.82
CA ALA A 537 -15.33 12.77 9.70
C ALA A 537 -15.83 13.87 10.65
N VAL A 538 -15.25 13.93 11.83
CA VAL A 538 -15.38 15.05 12.77
C VAL A 538 -13.99 15.51 13.20
N VAL A 539 -13.72 16.81 13.06
CA VAL A 539 -12.48 17.44 13.52
C VAL A 539 -12.66 17.87 14.98
N LEU A 540 -11.66 17.58 15.79
CA LEU A 540 -11.60 17.96 17.19
C LEU A 540 -10.59 19.09 17.39
N ALA A 541 -10.65 19.76 18.55
CA ALA A 541 -9.59 20.68 18.97
C ALA A 541 -8.26 19.93 19.18
N ASP A 542 -7.16 20.66 19.16
CA ASP A 542 -5.84 20.11 19.47
C ASP A 542 -5.85 19.39 20.82
N ILE A 543 -5.26 18.20 20.88
CA ILE A 543 -5.21 17.39 22.10
C ILE A 543 -3.78 17.35 22.62
N PRO A 544 -3.47 18.13 23.68
CA PRO A 544 -2.16 18.05 24.35
C PRO A 544 -1.89 16.68 24.98
N PRO A 545 -0.63 16.37 25.31
CA PRO A 545 -0.27 15.19 26.10
C PRO A 545 -1.13 15.04 27.37
N GLY A 546 -1.67 13.84 27.59
CA GLY A 546 -2.51 13.50 28.74
C GLY A 546 -3.95 14.04 28.69
N ALA A 547 -4.33 14.86 27.69
CA ALA A 547 -5.67 15.42 27.56
C ALA A 547 -6.65 14.48 26.84
N GLU A 548 -7.93 14.69 27.07
CA GLU A 548 -9.05 13.98 26.43
C GLU A 548 -9.90 14.92 25.57
N ALA A 549 -10.48 14.38 24.49
CA ALA A 549 -11.47 15.07 23.68
C ALA A 549 -12.71 14.20 23.47
N ALA A 550 -13.88 14.80 23.59
CA ALA A 550 -15.15 14.15 23.33
C ALA A 550 -15.40 14.04 21.82
N VAL A 551 -15.90 12.89 21.40
CA VAL A 551 -16.23 12.57 20.01
C VAL A 551 -17.73 12.47 19.84
N SER A 552 -18.26 13.13 18.80
CA SER A 552 -19.63 12.95 18.35
C SER A 552 -19.66 13.07 16.82
N LEU A 553 -19.77 11.93 16.13
CA LEU A 553 -19.79 11.84 14.66
C LEU A 553 -21.08 11.16 14.22
N ARG A 554 -21.96 11.90 13.55
CA ARG A 554 -23.14 11.32 12.91
C ARG A 554 -22.78 10.80 11.54
N LEU A 555 -23.10 9.56 11.29
CA LEU A 555 -22.96 8.96 9.96
C LEU A 555 -24.08 9.51 9.04
N SER A 556 -23.69 9.89 7.87
CA SER A 556 -24.60 10.38 6.81
C SER A 556 -24.20 9.72 5.49
N ALA A 557 -25.14 9.67 4.58
CA ALA A 557 -24.84 9.22 3.21
C ALA A 557 -23.73 10.13 2.65
N VAL A 558 -22.64 9.51 2.19
CA VAL A 558 -21.52 10.24 1.59
C VAL A 558 -21.95 10.72 0.21
N GLN A 559 -21.74 12.00 -0.06
CA GLN A 559 -21.96 12.54 -1.40
C GLN A 559 -20.82 12.08 -2.30
N PHE A 560 -21.15 11.35 -3.36
CA PHE A 560 -20.19 11.00 -4.39
C PHE A 560 -19.55 12.27 -4.95
N GLY A 561 -18.24 12.27 -5.13
CA GLY A 561 -17.49 13.40 -5.66
C GLY A 561 -16.96 14.40 -4.61
N MET A 562 -17.20 14.20 -3.32
CA MET A 562 -16.54 14.98 -2.25
C MET A 562 -15.45 14.16 -1.57
N ALA A 563 -14.19 14.55 -1.76
CA ALA A 563 -13.06 13.94 -1.06
C ALA A 563 -13.11 14.22 0.45
N LEU A 564 -12.53 13.31 1.22
CA LEU A 564 -12.29 13.56 2.64
C LEU A 564 -11.43 14.83 2.85
N SER A 565 -10.45 15.06 1.99
CA SER A 565 -9.64 16.28 1.96
C SER A 565 -10.47 17.54 1.83
N ASP A 566 -11.52 17.52 1.01
CA ASP A 566 -12.39 18.67 0.78
C ASP A 566 -13.30 18.93 1.98
N LYS A 567 -13.72 17.87 2.66
CA LYS A 567 -14.51 17.98 3.90
C LYS A 567 -13.71 18.57 5.06
N LEU A 568 -12.45 18.13 5.19
CA LEU A 568 -11.56 18.57 6.28
C LEU A 568 -10.90 19.92 5.99
N PHE A 569 -10.68 20.26 4.71
CA PHE A 569 -10.03 21.49 4.26
C PHE A 569 -10.82 22.20 3.14
N PRO A 570 -12.05 22.67 3.41
CA PRO A 570 -12.96 23.18 2.37
C PRO A 570 -12.45 24.43 1.64
N GLN A 571 -11.45 25.12 2.18
CA GLN A 571 -10.88 26.37 1.63
C GLN A 571 -9.80 26.13 0.58
N THR A 572 -9.38 24.89 0.34
CA THR A 572 -8.26 24.56 -0.56
C THR A 572 -8.71 24.24 -1.99
N PHE A 573 -9.98 24.42 -2.30
CA PHE A 573 -10.63 23.99 -3.55
C PHE A 573 -10.22 24.74 -4.82
N ALA A 574 -9.45 25.82 -4.71
CA ALA A 574 -8.95 26.55 -5.88
C ALA A 574 -7.49 26.14 -6.14
N PRO A 575 -7.22 25.29 -7.14
CA PRO A 575 -5.88 24.76 -7.40
C PRO A 575 -4.81 25.81 -7.75
N ASP A 576 -5.23 27.01 -8.11
CA ASP A 576 -4.34 28.09 -8.56
C ASP A 576 -4.17 29.25 -7.56
N THR A 577 -4.75 29.15 -6.35
CA THR A 577 -4.55 30.19 -5.34
C THR A 577 -3.25 29.96 -4.59
N VAL A 578 -2.29 30.86 -4.80
CA VAL A 578 -1.10 30.96 -3.95
C VAL A 578 -1.54 31.23 -2.52
N ALA A 579 -1.12 30.39 -1.59
CA ALA A 579 -1.46 30.53 -0.18
C ALA A 579 -1.09 31.94 0.32
N SER A 580 -2.05 32.68 0.80
CA SER A 580 -1.88 34.09 1.23
C SER A 580 -1.27 34.18 2.65
N ASN A 581 -1.34 33.09 3.41
CA ASN A 581 -0.82 33.03 4.78
C ASN A 581 -0.37 31.61 5.15
N GLU A 582 0.37 31.49 6.25
CA GLU A 582 0.93 30.23 6.74
C GLU A 582 -0.13 29.17 7.03
N LYS A 583 -1.28 29.56 7.58
CA LYS A 583 -2.39 28.65 7.85
C LYS A 583 -2.91 28.02 6.55
N GLN A 584 -3.19 28.85 5.55
CA GLN A 584 -3.69 28.37 4.26
C GLN A 584 -2.70 27.43 3.57
N ARG A 585 -1.39 27.73 3.63
CA ARG A 585 -0.35 26.84 3.10
C ARG A 585 -0.35 25.48 3.82
N ARG A 586 -0.43 25.49 5.12
CA ARG A 586 -0.50 24.27 5.94
C ARG A 586 -1.74 23.44 5.58
N ASP A 587 -2.88 24.08 5.43
CA ASP A 587 -4.12 23.41 5.03
C ASP A 587 -4.00 22.82 3.60
N GLN A 588 -3.31 23.49 2.69
CA GLN A 588 -3.00 22.95 1.35
C GLN A 588 -2.09 21.72 1.44
N ILE A 589 -1.02 21.77 2.23
CA ILE A 589 -0.11 20.62 2.44
C ILE A 589 -0.92 19.45 3.00
N ARG A 590 -1.71 19.66 4.05
CA ARG A 590 -2.53 18.63 4.68
C ARG A 590 -3.59 18.04 3.74
N SER A 591 -4.23 18.88 2.93
CA SER A 591 -5.17 18.45 1.90
C SER A 591 -4.50 17.54 0.86
N ARG A 592 -3.31 17.90 0.35
CA ARG A 592 -2.55 17.08 -0.61
C ARG A 592 -2.14 15.73 -0.01
N ILE A 593 -1.69 15.72 1.26
CA ILE A 593 -1.35 14.48 1.98
C ILE A 593 -2.57 13.56 2.09
N LEU A 594 -3.73 14.09 2.47
CA LEU A 594 -4.96 13.32 2.53
C LEU A 594 -5.43 12.83 1.16
N SER A 595 -5.30 13.68 0.14
CA SER A 595 -5.64 13.28 -1.22
C SER A 595 -4.81 12.07 -1.69
N GLN A 596 -3.55 11.98 -1.27
CA GLN A 596 -2.71 10.81 -1.56
C GLN A 596 -3.28 9.50 -0.97
N LEU A 597 -3.93 9.59 0.19
CA LEU A 597 -4.50 8.42 0.87
C LEU A 597 -5.89 8.04 0.35
N THR A 598 -6.62 8.97 -0.25
CA THR A 598 -8.05 8.81 -0.53
C THR A 598 -8.41 8.83 -2.02
N VAL A 599 -7.52 9.22 -2.91
CA VAL A 599 -7.80 9.36 -4.36
C VAL A 599 -7.23 8.20 -5.15
N ASP A 600 -8.08 7.47 -5.86
CA ASP A 600 -7.66 6.81 -7.08
C ASP A 600 -7.74 7.82 -8.24
N ARG A 601 -6.59 8.20 -8.80
CA ARG A 601 -6.45 9.22 -9.83
C ARG A 601 -7.12 8.87 -11.15
N LEU A 602 -7.29 7.60 -11.45
CA LEU A 602 -7.78 7.16 -12.76
C LEU A 602 -9.30 7.18 -12.84
N THR A 603 -9.98 7.06 -11.71
CA THR A 603 -11.45 7.03 -11.67
C THR A 603 -12.06 8.29 -11.12
N GLY A 604 -11.25 9.18 -10.48
CA GLY A 604 -11.76 10.39 -9.83
C GLY A 604 -12.68 10.09 -8.65
N ASN A 605 -12.77 8.84 -8.22
CA ASN A 605 -13.58 8.43 -7.11
C ASN A 605 -12.88 8.66 -5.79
N LEU A 606 -13.51 9.44 -5.03
CA LEU A 606 -13.06 9.97 -3.78
C LEU A 606 -13.40 8.99 -2.68
N GLY A 607 -12.43 8.10 -2.48
CA GLY A 607 -12.59 7.00 -1.56
C GLY A 607 -12.75 7.45 -0.12
N ALA A 608 -13.37 6.59 0.63
CA ALA A 608 -13.15 6.47 2.05
C ALA A 608 -11.68 6.11 2.32
N LEU A 609 -11.19 6.38 3.52
CA LEU A 609 -9.87 5.90 3.94
C LEU A 609 -9.80 4.38 3.80
N PRO A 610 -8.62 3.84 3.45
CA PRO A 610 -8.40 2.39 3.36
C PRO A 610 -8.32 1.75 4.74
N SER A 611 -9.40 1.80 5.48
CA SER A 611 -9.52 1.22 6.82
C SER A 611 -10.84 0.50 6.96
N ASP A 612 -10.80 -0.67 7.58
CA ASP A 612 -11.99 -1.45 7.91
C ASP A 612 -12.66 -0.97 9.20
N GLY A 613 -12.22 0.15 9.78
CA GLY A 613 -12.76 0.66 11.04
C GLY A 613 -12.57 2.15 11.22
N ALA A 614 -12.82 2.61 12.42
CA ALA A 614 -12.59 4.01 12.79
C ALA A 614 -11.08 4.31 12.82
N VAL A 615 -10.74 5.52 12.36
CA VAL A 615 -9.35 6.00 12.32
C VAL A 615 -9.27 7.36 12.98
N VAL A 616 -8.25 7.57 13.78
CA VAL A 616 -7.83 8.90 14.20
C VAL A 616 -6.76 9.39 13.25
N LEU A 617 -7.05 10.46 12.53
CA LEU A 617 -6.06 11.23 11.78
C LEU A 617 -5.62 12.38 12.68
N ALA A 618 -4.32 12.55 12.88
CA ALA A 618 -3.79 13.67 13.64
C ALA A 618 -2.54 14.23 12.97
N TRP A 619 -2.22 15.48 13.23
CA TRP A 619 -1.08 16.14 12.65
C TRP A 619 -0.03 16.47 13.70
N GLY A 620 1.24 16.43 13.26
CA GLY A 620 2.41 16.83 14.04
C GLY A 620 3.35 17.71 13.23
N ARG A 621 4.25 18.41 13.95
CA ARG A 621 5.26 19.29 13.35
C ARG A 621 6.69 18.89 13.69
N ASN A 622 6.87 17.83 14.44
CA ASN A 622 8.19 17.35 14.81
C ASN A 622 8.75 16.50 13.68
N SER A 623 10.03 16.73 13.36
CA SER A 623 10.75 15.83 12.46
C SER A 623 10.78 14.43 13.03
N LEU A 624 10.56 13.42 12.19
CA LEU A 624 10.59 12.01 12.57
C LEU A 624 11.98 11.41 12.42
N LEU A 625 12.77 11.94 11.46
CA LEU A 625 14.07 11.40 11.14
C LEU A 625 15.15 12.42 11.51
N ASP A 626 16.25 11.91 12.05
CA ASP A 626 17.43 12.73 12.29
C ASP A 626 18.27 12.82 11.00
N ILE A 627 18.04 13.91 10.26
CA ILE A 627 18.62 14.12 8.93
C ILE A 627 19.79 15.06 9.05
N GLU A 628 20.95 14.63 8.60
CA GLU A 628 22.13 15.47 8.48
C GLU A 628 22.39 15.84 7.03
N VAL A 629 22.61 17.10 6.76
CA VAL A 629 23.10 17.63 5.46
C VAL A 629 24.54 18.01 5.64
N GLN A 630 25.43 17.30 4.99
CA GLN A 630 26.87 17.50 5.22
C GLN A 630 27.31 18.93 4.87
N GLY A 631 27.92 19.62 5.86
CA GLY A 631 28.44 20.96 5.70
C GLY A 631 27.41 22.09 5.81
N GLU A 632 26.14 21.78 6.12
CA GLU A 632 25.06 22.75 6.22
C GLU A 632 24.29 22.57 7.54
N GLU A 633 23.75 23.66 8.08
CA GLU A 633 22.77 23.67 9.14
C GLU A 633 21.41 24.09 8.54
N PRO A 634 20.62 23.15 7.99
CA PRO A 634 19.42 23.52 7.26
C PRO A 634 18.30 24.00 8.19
N ALA A 635 17.54 24.99 7.73
CA ALA A 635 16.27 25.27 8.33
C ALA A 635 15.32 24.08 8.12
N ARG A 636 14.62 23.63 9.19
CA ARG A 636 13.78 22.45 9.14
C ARG A 636 12.32 22.79 9.31
N THR A 637 11.48 22.17 8.49
CA THR A 637 10.02 22.20 8.64
C THR A 637 9.48 20.80 8.50
N ALA A 638 8.46 20.45 9.27
CA ALA A 638 7.85 19.13 9.20
C ALA A 638 6.32 19.23 9.22
N ASN A 639 5.68 18.36 8.44
CA ASN A 639 4.25 18.11 8.45
C ASN A 639 4.03 16.58 8.46
N VAL A 640 3.63 16.08 9.60
CA VAL A 640 3.45 14.64 9.85
C VAL A 640 1.97 14.34 9.98
N LEU A 641 1.48 13.40 9.19
CA LEU A 641 0.15 12.81 9.36
C LEU A 641 0.28 11.49 10.12
N TYR A 642 -0.35 11.39 11.26
CA TYR A 642 -0.55 10.14 11.98
C TYR A 642 -1.88 9.52 11.56
N PHE A 643 -1.82 8.30 11.05
CA PHE A 643 -2.96 7.47 10.67
C PHE A 643 -3.03 6.30 11.65
N ILE A 644 -3.94 6.37 12.61
CA ILE A 644 -4.02 5.41 13.72
C ILE A 644 -5.42 4.80 13.76
N PRO A 645 -5.60 3.53 13.34
CA PRO A 645 -6.83 2.81 13.55
C PRO A 645 -7.16 2.71 15.04
N VAL A 646 -8.43 2.87 15.38
CA VAL A 646 -8.89 2.81 16.76
C VAL A 646 -10.09 1.86 16.91
N PRO A 647 -10.19 1.11 18.00
CA PRO A 647 -11.31 0.22 18.21
C PRO A 647 -12.62 0.98 18.45
N TYR A 648 -13.71 0.38 18.04
CA TYR A 648 -15.06 0.85 18.36
C TYR A 648 -15.99 -0.34 18.57
N THR A 649 -17.11 -0.11 19.28
CA THR A 649 -18.21 -1.07 19.38
C THR A 649 -19.42 -0.54 18.63
N ALA A 650 -20.21 -1.40 18.01
CA ALA A 650 -21.39 -1.02 17.26
C ALA A 650 -22.62 -1.74 17.81
N SER A 651 -23.76 -1.05 17.92
CA SER A 651 -25.05 -1.61 18.34
C SER A 651 -26.21 -0.74 17.85
N GLY A 652 -27.42 -1.29 17.91
CA GLY A 652 -28.63 -0.55 17.51
C GLY A 652 -28.80 -0.45 16.00
N THR A 653 -29.58 0.52 15.56
CA THR A 653 -29.91 0.71 14.15
C THR A 653 -28.73 1.36 13.40
N ILE A 654 -28.34 0.77 12.30
CA ILE A 654 -27.25 1.29 11.45
C ILE A 654 -27.60 1.20 9.98
N ALA A 655 -27.17 2.22 9.23
CA ALA A 655 -27.14 2.21 7.77
C ALA A 655 -25.69 2.10 7.33
N PHE A 656 -25.32 0.95 6.80
CA PHE A 656 -24.04 0.77 6.12
C PHE A 656 -24.18 1.34 4.70
N THR A 657 -23.75 2.59 4.56
CA THR A 657 -23.70 3.29 3.26
C THR A 657 -22.58 2.71 2.38
N PRO A 658 -22.55 2.96 1.07
CA PRO A 658 -21.55 2.37 0.17
C PRO A 658 -20.09 2.59 0.59
N ASP A 659 -19.76 3.71 1.23
CA ASP A 659 -18.44 4.01 1.78
C ASP A 659 -18.05 3.14 2.99
N LEU A 660 -19.03 2.50 3.64
CA LEU A 660 -18.84 1.53 4.74
C LEU A 660 -18.95 0.08 4.27
N ILE A 661 -19.12 -0.16 2.98
CA ILE A 661 -19.16 -1.49 2.38
C ILE A 661 -17.83 -1.78 1.69
N ARG A 662 -17.33 -3.00 1.85
CA ARG A 662 -16.14 -3.52 1.17
C ARG A 662 -16.56 -4.58 0.17
N SER A 663 -16.11 -4.46 -1.06
CA SER A 663 -16.32 -5.46 -2.09
C SER A 663 -15.14 -6.42 -2.18
N THR A 664 -15.43 -7.69 -2.45
CA THR A 664 -14.44 -8.74 -2.62
C THR A 664 -14.88 -9.68 -3.72
N VAL A 665 -14.05 -9.88 -4.73
CA VAL A 665 -14.34 -10.84 -5.80
C VAL A 665 -14.18 -12.25 -5.29
N LEU A 666 -15.25 -13.04 -5.40
CA LEU A 666 -15.28 -14.45 -4.98
C LEU A 666 -14.97 -15.41 -6.14
N ALA A 667 -15.44 -15.09 -7.34
CA ALA A 667 -15.21 -15.87 -8.55
C ALA A 667 -15.38 -14.99 -9.78
N SER A 668 -14.65 -15.28 -10.86
CA SER A 668 -14.84 -14.64 -12.16
C SER A 668 -14.41 -15.59 -13.26
N ASP A 669 -15.24 -15.73 -14.29
CA ASP A 669 -14.93 -16.40 -15.55
C ASP A 669 -14.87 -15.40 -16.72
N ALA A 670 -15.15 -14.12 -16.44
CA ALA A 670 -15.08 -13.01 -17.38
C ALA A 670 -13.80 -12.18 -17.19
N ALA A 671 -13.43 -11.41 -18.22
CA ALA A 671 -12.46 -10.33 -18.06
C ALA A 671 -13.05 -9.29 -17.10
N PHE A 672 -12.46 -9.18 -15.94
CA PHE A 672 -12.93 -8.27 -14.89
C PHE A 672 -11.82 -7.28 -14.52
N PHE A 673 -12.21 -6.02 -14.40
CA PHE A 673 -11.33 -4.97 -13.93
C PHE A 673 -12.10 -4.03 -13.01
N SER A 674 -11.62 -3.87 -11.79
CA SER A 674 -12.15 -2.91 -10.83
C SER A 674 -11.00 -2.16 -10.17
N LYS A 675 -11.03 -0.84 -10.22
CA LYS A 675 -10.04 0.02 -9.53
C LYS A 675 -10.54 0.52 -8.18
N ASP A 676 -11.83 0.51 -7.99
CA ASP A 676 -12.48 0.95 -6.75
C ASP A 676 -13.74 0.12 -6.48
N PRO A 677 -14.31 0.19 -5.27
CA PRO A 677 -15.48 -0.61 -4.91
C PRO A 677 -16.74 -0.37 -5.73
N PHE A 678 -16.79 0.73 -6.50
CA PHE A 678 -17.99 1.20 -7.17
C PHE A 678 -17.93 1.03 -8.68
N ASN A 679 -16.75 1.24 -9.28
CA ASN A 679 -16.58 1.21 -10.73
C ASN A 679 -15.91 -0.07 -11.17
N MET A 680 -16.57 -0.79 -12.06
CA MET A 680 -16.07 -2.03 -12.60
C MET A 680 -16.27 -2.10 -14.11
N SER A 681 -15.43 -2.88 -14.76
CA SER A 681 -15.54 -3.24 -16.16
C SER A 681 -15.60 -4.76 -16.25
N LEU A 682 -16.61 -5.27 -16.95
CA LEU A 682 -16.87 -6.69 -17.06
C LEU A 682 -16.97 -7.07 -18.56
N GLY A 683 -16.09 -7.97 -19.01
CA GLY A 683 -16.17 -8.62 -20.31
C GLY A 683 -17.29 -9.66 -20.34
N GLN A 684 -17.43 -10.41 -21.45
CA GLN A 684 -18.37 -11.51 -21.55
C GLN A 684 -18.09 -12.59 -20.51
N GLY A 685 -19.12 -13.06 -19.79
CA GLY A 685 -19.04 -14.03 -18.70
C GLY A 685 -19.61 -13.50 -17.40
N SER A 686 -19.18 -14.03 -16.27
CA SER A 686 -19.73 -13.68 -14.97
C SER A 686 -18.66 -13.29 -13.94
N VAL A 687 -19.04 -12.46 -12.98
CA VAL A 687 -18.26 -12.17 -11.78
C VAL A 687 -19.15 -12.22 -10.55
N THR A 688 -18.69 -12.90 -9.51
CA THR A 688 -19.36 -12.96 -8.21
C THR A 688 -18.60 -12.10 -7.21
N ILE A 689 -19.29 -11.17 -6.58
CA ILE A 689 -18.72 -10.21 -5.63
C ILE A 689 -19.46 -10.32 -4.30
N ALA A 690 -18.71 -10.44 -3.20
CA ALA A 690 -19.23 -10.28 -1.85
C ALA A 690 -19.12 -8.81 -1.43
N TYR A 691 -20.24 -8.24 -1.00
CA TYR A 691 -20.31 -6.90 -0.40
C TYR A 691 -20.49 -7.07 1.10
N ARG A 692 -19.51 -6.65 1.87
CA ARG A 692 -19.45 -6.80 3.31
C ARG A 692 -19.34 -5.43 3.99
N PRO A 693 -20.17 -5.14 5.00
CA PRO A 693 -19.97 -3.98 5.87
C PRO A 693 -18.61 -4.01 6.57
N ILE A 694 -18.15 -2.84 7.01
CA ILE A 694 -17.03 -2.77 7.96
C ILE A 694 -17.31 -3.64 9.17
N PRO A 695 -16.28 -4.23 9.82
CA PRO A 695 -16.45 -5.20 10.90
C PRO A 695 -17.26 -4.65 12.09
N PHE A 696 -18.13 -5.47 12.61
CA PHE A 696 -18.87 -5.23 13.84
C PHE A 696 -18.89 -6.52 14.70
N LYS A 697 -19.20 -6.39 15.98
CA LYS A 697 -19.37 -7.53 16.89
C LYS A 697 -20.85 -7.70 17.18
N GLY A 698 -21.32 -8.95 17.27
CA GLY A 698 -22.72 -9.30 17.50
C GLY A 698 -23.41 -9.87 16.26
N SER A 699 -24.72 -10.03 16.33
CA SER A 699 -25.56 -10.48 15.21
C SER A 699 -26.18 -9.29 14.49
N PHE A 700 -26.33 -9.38 13.17
CA PHE A 700 -26.91 -8.34 12.35
C PHE A 700 -28.23 -8.81 11.72
N GLU A 701 -29.27 -8.06 11.90
CA GLU A 701 -30.58 -8.30 11.28
C GLU A 701 -30.80 -7.24 10.19
N ALA A 702 -30.65 -7.65 8.91
CA ALA A 702 -30.90 -6.76 7.78
C ALA A 702 -32.40 -6.43 7.68
N LYS A 703 -32.72 -5.16 7.55
CA LYS A 703 -34.10 -4.65 7.40
C LYS A 703 -34.37 -4.10 6.00
N LYS A 704 -33.33 -3.59 5.34
CA LYS A 704 -33.43 -2.99 4.02
C LYS A 704 -32.08 -3.09 3.31
N VAL A 705 -32.08 -3.54 2.06
CA VAL A 705 -30.92 -3.54 1.18
C VAL A 705 -31.25 -2.74 -0.07
N LEU A 706 -30.41 -1.80 -0.39
CA LEU A 706 -30.50 -0.95 -1.56
C LEU A 706 -29.38 -1.27 -2.52
N LEU A 707 -29.74 -1.56 -3.76
CA LEU A 707 -28.82 -1.82 -4.87
C LEU A 707 -28.98 -0.70 -5.88
N ALA A 708 -27.92 0.06 -6.14
CA ALA A 708 -27.99 1.19 -7.05
C ALA A 708 -27.04 1.00 -8.24
N MET A 709 -27.57 1.19 -9.45
CA MET A 709 -26.83 1.21 -10.70
C MET A 709 -26.65 2.67 -11.15
N GLY A 710 -25.42 3.10 -11.40
CA GLY A 710 -25.15 4.46 -11.83
C GLY A 710 -23.77 4.63 -12.45
N PHE A 711 -23.55 5.73 -13.16
CA PHE A 711 -22.22 6.15 -13.55
C PHE A 711 -21.54 6.84 -12.37
N GLY A 712 -20.44 6.28 -11.89
CA GLY A 712 -19.59 6.94 -10.91
C GLY A 712 -19.05 8.24 -11.50
N GLY A 713 -19.40 9.37 -10.88
CA GLY A 713 -18.66 10.60 -11.03
C GLY A 713 -18.92 11.48 -12.26
N MET A 714 -19.92 11.22 -13.12
CA MET A 714 -20.32 12.23 -14.08
C MET A 714 -21.20 13.28 -13.40
N VAL A 715 -20.59 14.44 -13.19
CA VAL A 715 -21.30 15.67 -12.85
C VAL A 715 -22.17 16.04 -14.05
N GLY A 716 -23.49 16.09 -13.89
CA GLY A 716 -24.40 16.54 -14.93
C GLY A 716 -24.09 17.98 -15.39
N PRO A 717 -24.57 18.43 -16.58
CA PRO A 717 -24.30 19.77 -17.06
C PRO A 717 -24.85 20.81 -16.07
N GLY A 718 -23.95 21.41 -15.28
CA GLY A 718 -24.27 22.35 -14.23
C GLY A 718 -23.66 22.07 -12.87
N GLY A 719 -22.78 21.08 -12.73
CA GLY A 719 -21.96 20.86 -11.53
C GLY A 719 -22.70 20.34 -10.30
N LYS A 720 -23.93 19.84 -10.44
CA LYS A 720 -24.66 19.22 -9.32
C LYS A 720 -24.46 17.70 -9.38
N PRO A 721 -23.97 17.08 -8.27
CA PRO A 721 -23.94 15.64 -8.17
C PRO A 721 -25.35 15.08 -8.33
N ILE A 722 -25.51 14.05 -9.15
CA ILE A 722 -26.73 13.25 -9.16
C ILE A 722 -26.64 12.38 -7.89
N ALA A 723 -27.24 12.85 -6.81
CA ALA A 723 -27.39 12.04 -5.61
C ALA A 723 -28.28 10.83 -5.95
N PRO A 724 -27.98 9.62 -5.46
CA PRO A 724 -28.97 8.56 -5.44
C PRO A 724 -30.18 9.09 -4.67
N VAL A 725 -31.34 9.12 -5.34
CA VAL A 725 -32.57 9.60 -4.72
C VAL A 725 -32.96 8.58 -3.63
N PRO A 726 -32.99 8.97 -2.34
CA PRO A 726 -33.22 8.02 -1.26
C PRO A 726 -34.63 7.39 -1.28
N ASP A 727 -35.54 7.94 -2.05
CA ASP A 727 -36.96 7.59 -2.10
C ASP A 727 -37.52 7.39 -3.52
N ALA A 728 -36.70 6.87 -4.46
CA ALA A 728 -37.25 6.45 -5.73
C ALA A 728 -38.24 5.29 -5.50
N GLU A 729 -39.50 5.50 -5.80
CA GLU A 729 -40.49 4.42 -5.85
C GLU A 729 -39.94 3.29 -6.73
N PRO A 730 -40.12 2.00 -6.33
CA PRO A 730 -39.68 0.89 -7.15
C PRO A 730 -40.30 1.00 -8.54
N VAL A 731 -39.47 1.10 -9.57
CA VAL A 731 -39.95 1.06 -10.96
C VAL A 731 -40.53 -0.32 -11.20
N VAL A 732 -41.84 -0.42 -11.20
CA VAL A 732 -42.53 -1.63 -11.61
C VAL A 732 -42.18 -1.88 -13.07
N PRO A 733 -41.61 -3.03 -13.44
CA PRO A 733 -41.31 -3.34 -14.84
C PRO A 733 -42.60 -3.22 -15.66
N PRO A 734 -42.56 -2.66 -16.88
CA PRO A 734 -43.71 -2.76 -17.78
C PRO A 734 -44.02 -4.23 -17.99
N GLU A 735 -45.31 -4.60 -17.88
CA GLU A 735 -45.78 -5.96 -18.10
C GLU A 735 -45.16 -6.51 -19.39
N ILE A 736 -44.39 -7.58 -19.28
CA ILE A 736 -43.87 -8.31 -20.43
C ILE A 736 -45.08 -8.83 -21.21
N CYS A 737 -45.18 -8.42 -22.46
CA CYS A 737 -46.26 -8.89 -23.34
C CYS A 737 -46.31 -10.42 -23.37
N ALA A 738 -47.38 -11.01 -22.93
CA ALA A 738 -47.58 -12.45 -22.89
C ALA A 738 -47.89 -13.06 -24.29
N GLU A 739 -47.87 -12.26 -25.37
CA GLU A 739 -48.11 -12.70 -26.75
C GLU A 739 -47.07 -12.07 -27.68
N PRO A 740 -46.74 -12.65 -28.85
CA PRO A 740 -45.72 -12.11 -29.72
C PRO A 740 -46.07 -10.67 -30.12
N CYS A 741 -45.18 -9.76 -29.80
CA CYS A 741 -45.31 -8.34 -30.09
C CYS A 741 -45.56 -8.10 -31.60
N PRO A 742 -46.46 -7.18 -31.99
CA PRO A 742 -46.63 -6.79 -33.39
C PRO A 742 -45.32 -6.24 -33.94
N PRO A 743 -45.03 -6.41 -35.28
CA PRO A 743 -43.74 -6.06 -35.88
C PRO A 743 -43.36 -4.58 -35.80
N ASP A 744 -44.28 -3.71 -35.44
CA ASP A 744 -44.05 -2.26 -35.23
C ASP A 744 -44.09 -1.83 -33.75
N ALA A 745 -44.13 -2.76 -32.82
CA ALA A 745 -44.00 -2.41 -31.41
C ALA A 745 -42.60 -1.83 -31.18
N PRO A 746 -42.47 -0.68 -30.52
CA PRO A 746 -41.13 -0.21 -30.15
C PRO A 746 -40.45 -1.30 -29.34
N ILE A 747 -39.34 -1.80 -29.86
CA ILE A 747 -38.45 -2.72 -29.13
C ILE A 747 -38.24 -2.05 -27.77
N PRO A 748 -38.60 -2.68 -26.66
CA PRO A 748 -38.25 -2.13 -25.36
C PRO A 748 -36.75 -1.86 -25.40
N ASN A 749 -36.36 -0.62 -25.17
CA ASN A 749 -34.92 -0.23 -25.09
C ASN A 749 -34.28 -0.90 -23.86
N ASN A 750 -34.34 -2.21 -23.74
CA ASN A 750 -33.68 -3.02 -22.74
C ASN A 750 -32.21 -3.33 -23.09
N PHE A 751 -31.68 -2.63 -24.10
CA PHE A 751 -30.28 -2.74 -24.51
C PHE A 751 -29.50 -1.50 -24.06
N ASP A 752 -29.39 -1.31 -22.76
CA ASP A 752 -28.38 -0.37 -22.20
C ASP A 752 -26.99 -1.02 -22.05
N GLY A 753 -26.86 -2.29 -22.43
CA GLY A 753 -25.61 -3.05 -22.34
C GLY A 753 -25.21 -3.40 -20.92
N LEU A 754 -26.08 -3.18 -19.93
CA LEU A 754 -25.74 -3.50 -18.53
C LEU A 754 -25.92 -5.00 -18.26
N PRO A 755 -25.10 -5.59 -17.34
CA PRO A 755 -25.17 -7.00 -17.03
C PRO A 755 -26.44 -7.35 -16.25
N GLU A 756 -26.83 -8.60 -16.32
CA GLU A 756 -27.82 -9.18 -15.43
C GLU A 756 -27.26 -9.31 -14.03
N ILE A 757 -28.11 -9.07 -13.03
CA ILE A 757 -27.72 -9.11 -11.61
C ILE A 757 -28.47 -10.24 -10.93
N GLU A 758 -27.72 -11.08 -10.22
CA GLU A 758 -28.28 -12.18 -9.41
C GLU A 758 -27.78 -12.06 -7.97
N VAL A 759 -28.64 -12.36 -7.01
CA VAL A 759 -28.33 -12.35 -5.58
C VAL A 759 -28.44 -13.76 -5.03
N LEU A 760 -27.48 -14.17 -4.18
CA LEU A 760 -27.52 -15.49 -3.54
C LEU A 760 -28.53 -15.52 -2.41
N ASP A 761 -29.53 -16.38 -2.51
CA ASP A 761 -30.41 -16.74 -1.41
C ASP A 761 -29.67 -17.74 -0.48
N LEU A 762 -29.38 -17.29 0.73
CA LEU A 762 -28.63 -18.08 1.72
C LEU A 762 -29.42 -19.24 2.30
N MET A 763 -30.75 -19.15 2.26
CA MET A 763 -31.65 -20.19 2.78
C MET A 763 -31.76 -21.38 1.83
N THR A 764 -31.83 -21.10 0.53
CA THR A 764 -31.98 -22.10 -0.53
C THR A 764 -30.66 -22.46 -1.22
N GLY A 765 -29.65 -21.63 -1.09
CA GLY A 765 -28.37 -21.76 -1.82
C GLY A 765 -28.50 -21.50 -3.32
N THR A 766 -29.59 -20.89 -3.77
CA THR A 766 -29.85 -20.61 -5.20
C THR A 766 -29.63 -19.13 -5.54
N TRP A 767 -29.31 -18.86 -6.81
CA TRP A 767 -29.17 -17.51 -7.32
C TRP A 767 -30.52 -16.99 -7.80
N MET A 768 -30.96 -15.87 -7.24
CA MET A 768 -32.19 -15.18 -7.64
C MET A 768 -31.81 -14.05 -8.59
N ARG A 769 -32.39 -14.07 -9.80
CA ARG A 769 -32.21 -13.01 -10.77
C ARG A 769 -33.08 -11.81 -10.39
N LEU A 770 -32.46 -10.63 -10.37
CA LEU A 770 -33.16 -9.36 -10.13
C LEU A 770 -33.78 -8.82 -11.41
N PRO A 771 -34.79 -7.94 -11.29
CA PRO A 771 -35.25 -7.13 -12.43
C PRO A 771 -34.07 -6.37 -13.02
N HIS A 772 -34.15 -6.09 -14.33
CA HIS A 772 -33.12 -5.30 -15.00
C HIS A 772 -32.99 -3.90 -14.38
N LEU A 773 -31.78 -3.56 -13.92
CA LEU A 773 -31.50 -2.26 -13.31
C LEU A 773 -30.86 -1.34 -14.34
N SER A 774 -31.60 -0.30 -14.76
CA SER A 774 -31.08 0.76 -15.63
C SER A 774 -30.20 1.74 -14.86
N GLN A 775 -29.39 2.49 -15.58
CA GLN A 775 -28.57 3.56 -14.98
C GLN A 775 -29.39 4.58 -14.21
N GLY A 776 -28.93 4.98 -13.04
CA GLY A 776 -29.60 5.94 -12.17
C GLY A 776 -30.77 5.36 -11.38
N THR A 777 -31.00 4.03 -11.46
CA THR A 777 -32.05 3.36 -10.69
C THR A 777 -31.51 2.77 -9.40
N THR A 778 -32.37 2.75 -8.38
CA THR A 778 -32.13 2.08 -7.10
C THR A 778 -33.19 1.03 -6.89
N TYR A 779 -32.78 -0.19 -6.56
CA TYR A 779 -33.68 -1.31 -6.28
C TYR A 779 -33.63 -1.65 -4.80
N GLU A 780 -34.79 -1.77 -4.17
CA GLU A 780 -34.90 -2.26 -2.80
C GLU A 780 -35.19 -3.75 -2.83
N LEU A 781 -34.32 -4.54 -2.20
CA LEU A 781 -34.43 -5.98 -2.14
C LEU A 781 -35.55 -6.37 -1.15
N THR A 782 -36.53 -7.14 -1.63
CA THR A 782 -37.59 -7.70 -0.77
C THR A 782 -37.01 -8.83 0.08
N ASP A 783 -37.44 -8.94 1.34
CA ASP A 783 -36.98 -9.94 2.29
C ASP A 783 -35.45 -10.06 2.46
N PRO A 784 -34.79 -8.95 2.85
CA PRO A 784 -33.33 -8.88 2.86
C PRO A 784 -32.67 -9.90 3.81
N ALA A 785 -33.40 -10.44 4.76
CA ALA A 785 -32.88 -11.42 5.71
C ALA A 785 -32.48 -12.76 5.05
N SER A 786 -33.09 -13.09 3.91
CA SER A 786 -32.74 -14.29 3.13
C SER A 786 -31.43 -14.16 2.37
N TYR A 787 -30.93 -12.95 2.15
CA TYR A 787 -29.76 -12.66 1.30
C TYR A 787 -28.55 -12.15 2.06
N VAL A 788 -28.74 -11.69 3.30
CA VAL A 788 -27.69 -11.08 4.11
C VAL A 788 -27.30 -12.01 5.25
N ASP A 789 -26.03 -12.35 5.33
CA ASP A 789 -25.48 -13.15 6.41
C ASP A 789 -25.59 -12.43 7.77
N GLY A 790 -26.26 -13.04 8.72
CA GLY A 790 -26.54 -12.46 10.03
C GLY A 790 -25.31 -12.28 10.94
N ALA A 791 -24.20 -12.94 10.66
CA ALA A 791 -22.97 -12.81 11.45
C ALA A 791 -22.05 -11.70 10.91
N THR A 792 -22.00 -11.52 9.59
CA THR A 792 -21.06 -10.62 8.93
C THR A 792 -21.72 -9.45 8.20
N GLY A 793 -23.01 -9.50 7.99
CA GLY A 793 -23.74 -8.54 7.16
C GLY A 793 -23.46 -8.68 5.66
N THR A 794 -22.81 -9.76 5.23
CA THR A 794 -22.36 -9.94 3.84
C THR A 794 -23.50 -10.33 2.94
N ILE A 795 -23.57 -9.71 1.75
CA ILE A 795 -24.43 -10.12 0.63
C ILE A 795 -23.55 -10.51 -0.56
N GLN A 796 -23.92 -11.57 -1.29
CA GLN A 796 -23.22 -12.01 -2.48
C GLN A 796 -24.04 -11.71 -3.73
N ILE A 797 -23.42 -11.05 -4.69
CA ILE A 797 -24.04 -10.62 -5.94
C ILE A 797 -23.22 -11.13 -7.10
N ARG A 798 -23.89 -11.70 -8.09
CA ARG A 798 -23.29 -12.14 -9.34
C ARG A 798 -23.77 -11.26 -10.48
N PHE A 799 -22.83 -10.77 -11.28
CA PHE A 799 -23.07 -10.01 -12.48
C PHE A 799 -22.79 -10.91 -13.68
N VAL A 800 -23.72 -11.01 -14.60
CA VAL A 800 -23.62 -11.85 -15.79
C VAL A 800 -23.72 -10.96 -17.03
N ASN A 801 -22.65 -10.88 -17.79
CA ASN A 801 -22.62 -10.18 -19.06
C ASN A 801 -22.60 -11.18 -20.22
N GLU A 802 -23.72 -11.33 -20.90
CA GLU A 802 -23.85 -12.20 -22.08
C GLU A 802 -23.33 -11.54 -23.36
N HIS A 803 -23.11 -10.21 -23.33
CA HIS A 803 -22.68 -9.46 -24.48
C HIS A 803 -21.20 -9.64 -24.77
N PRO A 804 -20.78 -9.79 -26.05
CA PRO A 804 -19.37 -9.95 -26.42
C PRO A 804 -18.55 -8.69 -26.12
N ASP A 805 -19.19 -7.51 -26.11
CA ASP A 805 -18.54 -6.26 -25.75
C ASP A 805 -18.49 -6.10 -24.23
N GLY A 806 -17.35 -5.62 -23.74
CA GLY A 806 -17.21 -5.31 -22.31
C GLY A 806 -18.11 -4.15 -21.90
N VAL A 807 -18.65 -4.22 -20.69
CA VAL A 807 -19.45 -3.14 -20.09
C VAL A 807 -18.71 -2.49 -18.92
N GLY A 808 -18.69 -1.15 -18.94
CA GLY A 808 -18.26 -0.34 -17.78
C GLY A 808 -19.49 0.11 -17.01
N MET A 809 -19.50 -0.13 -15.70
CA MET A 809 -20.62 0.23 -14.84
C MET A 809 -20.16 0.73 -13.48
N SER A 810 -21.04 1.49 -12.83
CA SER A 810 -20.94 1.84 -11.43
C SER A 810 -22.06 1.13 -10.67
N PHE A 811 -21.69 0.46 -9.57
CA PHE A 811 -22.65 -0.27 -8.75
C PHE A 811 -22.35 -0.06 -7.28
N SER A 812 -23.39 0.14 -6.49
CA SER A 812 -23.25 0.33 -5.05
C SER A 812 -24.32 -0.42 -4.26
N VAL A 813 -23.93 -0.83 -3.06
CA VAL A 813 -24.79 -1.54 -2.10
C VAL A 813 -24.87 -0.71 -0.82
N ALA A 814 -26.08 -0.55 -0.29
CA ALA A 814 -26.30 -0.03 1.06
C ALA A 814 -27.17 -1.03 1.84
N ILE A 815 -26.78 -1.28 3.10
CA ILE A 815 -27.47 -2.27 3.96
C ILE A 815 -27.89 -1.59 5.26
N HIS A 816 -29.17 -1.56 5.52
CA HIS A 816 -29.74 -1.02 6.75
C HIS A 816 -30.21 -2.15 7.63
N GLY A 817 -29.95 -2.08 8.92
CA GLY A 817 -30.34 -3.15 9.84
C GLY A 817 -30.08 -2.78 11.30
N VAL A 818 -30.13 -3.80 12.13
CA VAL A 818 -29.92 -3.67 13.59
C VAL A 818 -28.84 -4.62 14.02
N ILE A 819 -27.83 -4.10 14.73
CA ILE A 819 -26.80 -4.89 15.42
C ILE A 819 -27.28 -5.17 16.84
N ARG A 820 -27.28 -6.45 17.22
CA ARG A 820 -27.70 -6.93 18.55
C ARG A 820 -26.54 -7.51 19.32
#